data_997e71b992a0baf8c6f5a661c482fe14
#
_entry.id   997e71b992a0baf8c6f5a661c482fe14
#
_cell.length_a   1.000
_cell.length_b   1.000
_cell.length_c   1.000
_cell.angle_alpha   90.00
_cell.angle_beta   90.00
_cell.angle_gamma   90.00
#
_symmetry.space_group_name_H-M   'P 1'
#
loop_
_entity.id
_entity.type
_entity.pdbx_description
1 polymer ?
#
loop_
_entity_poly.entity_id
_entity_poly.type
_entity_poly.pdbx_seq_one_letter_code
_entity_poly.pdbx_strand_id
1 'polypeptide(L)'
;MKHLTHLAALCACLTSFPVSAHVQEVMNEPDSVYLFSYATVNDAGRSGLKLAWSTDATRWFSIGNGYGYVRCDYGTWGAEKRMLNPHLVRDEKGVWHCFWQLNESGKEWGHATSPDLMKWNPQTYYMQPAREGEQVPAVKRGSETRKKAVVEGVLEQGYMQKVAWEDVDRLLKFVDYRAYRDQLHNERTEQDAQRFAGLAPVSLQLTVRPEEAKPISDKLIGIFFEDINYGADGGLYAELVQNRDFEYSPKDNAHQGFDSGYAWSVWENGQSSAVKVATENPLHENNPHYVVLQAKPGIALRNPGFDGITLKKGEKYDFSVFSRMPEGSKGGKVIVRLLDNEGKEVAKSSVRVAAGKWKKQSAVLTAQADVDAAVLSVEPEVTGELHLDMVSLFPQETFKGRKNGLRADLAQTLADLHPRFVRFPGGCVAHGNGIDNIYRWKNSVGPLEARKPMGNLWGYHQTLGLGYFEYFQFCEDIGAEPLPVLAAGVPCQNSACIPGKPLSGGQQGGIPMEEMDAYVQDILDLIEYANGDPKKNKWAKMRAEAGHPKPFNLKYIGIGNEDLITPIFEERFEMIFKAVKEKYPEITVIGTVGPFYEGTDYEAGWKFATRLNVPMVDEHYYNTPGWFINNQDYYDRYDRTKPKVYLGEYAAHLPGRPNNIETALVEALYLTSVERNGDIVSMTSYAPLLAKEGHTQWNPDLIYFNNREVKPTVGYYTQLLYGQNSGDSYLPADRKIDNPRQDVQKRIGTSVVRDSKTGDWIVKLVNLLPVPVKAKVEGLTPVENGKVVLQVLSGKPTDKNARPVKKEITMAELSQYEMPAYSLNVIRVKVAGTKK
;
A
#
# COMPACT_ATOMS: atom_id res chain seq x y z
N MET A 1 -4.84 48.23 22.83
CA MET A 1 -4.31 48.94 21.67
C MET A 1 -2.96 48.47 21.15
N LYS A 2 -2.37 47.39 21.61
CA LYS A 2 -1.07 46.84 21.08
C LYS A 2 -1.21 45.54 20.24
N HIS A 3 -2.42 45.05 20.04
CA HIS A 3 -2.68 43.87 19.24
C HIS A 3 -3.27 44.13 17.84
N LEU A 4 -3.68 45.37 17.56
CA LEU A 4 -4.21 45.71 16.22
C LEU A 4 -3.13 46.03 15.18
N THR A 5 -1.92 46.34 15.59
CA THR A 5 -0.82 46.70 14.66
C THR A 5 -0.13 45.50 13.98
N HIS A 6 -0.33 44.29 14.50
CA HIS A 6 0.22 43.06 13.88
C HIS A 6 -0.69 42.44 12.81
N LEU A 7 -2.00 42.71 12.86
CA LEU A 7 -2.93 42.27 11.84
C LEU A 7 -2.82 43.08 10.54
N ALA A 8 -2.50 44.38 10.66
CA ALA A 8 -2.35 45.26 9.50
C ALA A 8 -1.10 44.96 8.66
N ALA A 9 -0.05 44.38 9.25
CA ALA A 9 1.19 44.03 8.52
C ALA A 9 1.05 42.68 7.77
N LEU A 10 0.15 41.81 8.17
CA LEU A 10 -0.14 40.57 7.45
C LEU A 10 -1.03 40.74 6.23
N CYS A 11 -1.88 41.81 6.26
CA CYS A 11 -2.75 42.14 5.11
C CYS A 11 -2.04 42.79 3.92
N ALA A 12 -0.82 43.29 4.08
CA ALA A 12 -0.10 43.98 3.01
C ALA A 12 0.62 43.05 1.99
N CYS A 13 0.72 41.76 2.28
CA CYS A 13 1.32 40.76 1.37
C CYS A 13 0.29 39.89 0.62
N LEU A 14 -1.01 40.11 0.79
CA LEU A 14 -2.09 39.36 0.16
C LEU A 14 -2.80 40.14 -0.93
N THR A 15 -2.04 40.69 -1.87
CA THR A 15 -2.64 41.32 -3.07
C THR A 15 -2.94 40.25 -4.10
N SER A 16 -4.15 39.65 -4.03
CA SER A 16 -5.04 39.26 -5.14
C SER A 16 -6.06 38.14 -4.81
N PHE A 17 -6.44 37.96 -3.57
CA PHE A 17 -7.68 37.23 -3.30
C PHE A 17 -8.76 38.23 -2.88
N PRO A 18 -10.01 38.07 -3.31
CA PRO A 18 -11.09 38.86 -2.73
C PRO A 18 -11.16 38.45 -1.26
N VAL A 19 -10.61 39.27 -0.38
CA VAL A 19 -10.99 39.22 1.03
C VAL A 19 -12.50 39.24 0.99
N SER A 20 -13.13 38.13 1.40
CA SER A 20 -14.56 37.99 1.29
C SER A 20 -15.21 39.23 1.93
N ALA A 21 -16.11 39.86 1.20
CA ALA A 21 -16.91 41.00 1.67
C ALA A 21 -17.66 40.73 3.00
N HIS A 22 -17.54 39.54 3.53
CA HIS A 22 -18.17 38.98 4.70
C HIS A 22 -17.65 39.54 6.04
N VAL A 23 -16.35 39.92 6.10
CA VAL A 23 -15.74 40.48 7.31
C VAL A 23 -16.21 41.95 7.55
N GLN A 24 -16.62 42.64 6.50
CA GLN A 24 -17.07 44.04 6.60
C GLN A 24 -18.51 44.20 7.11
N GLU A 25 -19.34 43.13 7.08
CA GLU A 25 -20.73 43.22 7.51
C GLU A 25 -20.96 42.93 9.01
N VAL A 26 -19.97 42.26 9.66
CA VAL A 26 -20.07 42.01 11.12
C VAL A 26 -19.23 43.04 11.86
N MET A 27 -19.67 44.29 11.87
CA MET A 27 -19.01 45.36 12.64
C MET A 27 -19.25 45.21 14.17
N ASN A 28 -20.27 44.47 14.58
CA ASN A 28 -20.52 44.04 15.95
C ASN A 28 -20.78 42.54 15.93
N GLU A 29 -20.00 41.77 16.65
CA GLU A 29 -20.21 40.34 16.79
C GLU A 29 -21.60 40.07 17.36
N PRO A 30 -22.45 39.29 16.65
CA PRO A 30 -23.78 38.97 17.17
C PRO A 30 -23.66 37.91 18.28
N ASP A 31 -24.55 37.93 19.27
CA ASP A 31 -24.59 36.88 20.30
C ASP A 31 -24.91 35.50 19.70
N SER A 32 -25.71 35.46 18.65
CA SER A 32 -26.15 34.23 18.00
C SER A 32 -26.43 34.41 16.49
N VAL A 33 -26.31 33.34 15.77
CA VAL A 33 -26.54 33.26 14.31
C VAL A 33 -27.28 31.98 13.96
N TYR A 34 -27.72 31.88 12.71
CA TYR A 34 -28.24 30.63 12.17
C TYR A 34 -27.12 29.82 11.53
N LEU A 35 -27.06 28.53 11.89
CA LEU A 35 -26.20 27.52 11.27
C LEU A 35 -27.07 26.61 10.38
N PHE A 36 -26.62 26.41 9.13
CA PHE A 36 -27.28 25.57 8.15
C PHE A 36 -26.37 24.37 7.84
N SER A 37 -26.89 23.15 8.10
CA SER A 37 -26.20 21.91 7.82
C SER A 37 -26.80 21.24 6.58
N TYR A 38 -25.96 20.88 5.62
CA TYR A 38 -26.40 20.32 4.34
C TYR A 38 -25.34 19.42 3.73
N ALA A 39 -25.71 18.60 2.76
CA ALA A 39 -24.83 17.95 1.82
C ALA A 39 -25.19 18.43 0.43
N THR A 40 -24.20 18.84 -0.36
CA THR A 40 -24.47 19.51 -1.63
C THR A 40 -25.13 18.58 -2.64
N VAL A 41 -26.08 19.13 -3.38
CA VAL A 41 -26.75 18.44 -4.49
C VAL A 41 -25.79 18.19 -5.66
N ASN A 42 -24.73 19.00 -5.81
CA ASN A 42 -23.79 18.94 -6.92
C ASN A 42 -23.01 17.63 -7.03
N ASP A 43 -22.79 16.96 -5.92
CA ASP A 43 -22.03 15.69 -5.86
C ASP A 43 -22.82 14.53 -5.24
N ALA A 44 -24.14 14.72 -5.09
CA ALA A 44 -25.03 13.76 -4.43
C ALA A 44 -24.59 13.38 -3.01
N GLY A 45 -24.01 14.32 -2.27
CA GLY A 45 -23.56 14.14 -0.87
C GLY A 45 -22.22 13.46 -0.68
N ARG A 46 -21.42 13.25 -1.73
CA ARG A 46 -20.09 12.59 -1.62
C ARG A 46 -19.07 13.41 -0.86
N SER A 47 -19.14 14.75 -0.90
CA SER A 47 -18.25 15.62 -0.12
C SER A 47 -18.63 15.71 1.36
N GLY A 48 -19.73 15.10 1.79
CA GLY A 48 -20.14 15.00 3.20
C GLY A 48 -20.86 16.22 3.73
N LEU A 49 -20.84 16.38 5.06
CA LEU A 49 -21.46 17.49 5.79
C LEU A 49 -20.81 18.82 5.43
N LYS A 50 -21.62 19.77 4.97
CA LYS A 50 -21.24 21.17 4.76
C LYS A 50 -21.98 22.07 5.70
N LEU A 51 -21.39 23.22 6.02
CA LEU A 51 -21.94 24.21 6.92
C LEU A 51 -21.99 25.57 6.23
N ALA A 52 -23.06 26.32 6.52
CA ALA A 52 -23.22 27.73 6.17
C ALA A 52 -23.82 28.47 7.33
N TRP A 53 -23.61 29.78 7.41
CA TRP A 53 -24.16 30.62 8.47
C TRP A 53 -24.89 31.85 7.93
N SER A 54 -25.78 32.45 8.74
CA SER A 54 -26.55 33.63 8.42
C SER A 54 -26.96 34.38 9.67
N THR A 55 -27.02 35.69 9.59
CA THR A 55 -27.57 36.55 10.65
C THR A 55 -29.10 36.63 10.62
N ASP A 56 -29.70 36.46 9.43
CA ASP A 56 -31.12 36.77 9.17
C ASP A 56 -31.91 35.56 8.57
N ALA A 57 -31.25 34.40 8.42
CA ALA A 57 -31.77 33.18 7.77
C ALA A 57 -32.20 33.37 6.31
N THR A 58 -31.74 34.45 5.63
CA THR A 58 -32.03 34.72 4.21
C THR A 58 -30.77 34.74 3.36
N ARG A 59 -29.70 35.37 3.83
CA ARG A 59 -28.40 35.42 3.19
C ARG A 59 -27.46 34.47 3.88
N TRP A 60 -26.93 33.51 3.10
CA TRP A 60 -26.11 32.43 3.62
C TRP A 60 -24.68 32.51 3.11
N PHE A 61 -23.74 32.29 4.00
CA PHE A 61 -22.31 32.29 3.77
C PHE A 61 -21.75 30.90 4.08
N SER A 62 -21.09 30.27 3.13
CA SER A 62 -20.48 28.97 3.37
C SER A 62 -19.34 29.07 4.39
N ILE A 63 -19.18 28.02 5.19
CA ILE A 63 -18.05 27.90 6.11
C ILE A 63 -17.11 26.87 5.51
N GLY A 64 -16.03 27.31 4.83
CA GLY A 64 -14.98 26.45 4.33
C GLY A 64 -15.00 26.12 2.85
N ASN A 65 -15.64 26.93 2.00
CA ASN A 65 -15.55 26.83 0.55
C ASN A 65 -15.58 25.39 0.01
N GLY A 66 -16.62 24.64 0.38
CA GLY A 66 -16.78 23.26 -0.04
C GLY A 66 -16.11 22.19 0.83
N TYR A 67 -15.48 22.57 1.94
CA TYR A 67 -14.96 21.63 2.92
C TYR A 67 -16.07 20.74 3.50
N GLY A 68 -15.81 19.41 3.56
CA GLY A 68 -16.69 18.46 4.22
C GLY A 68 -16.18 18.16 5.62
N TYR A 69 -16.97 18.57 6.63
CA TYR A 69 -16.60 18.44 8.05
C TYR A 69 -16.57 17.00 8.55
N VAL A 70 -17.47 16.18 8.05
CA VAL A 70 -17.49 14.73 8.17
C VAL A 70 -17.98 14.15 6.86
N ARG A 71 -17.33 13.10 6.38
CA ARG A 71 -17.69 12.37 5.14
C ARG A 71 -18.14 10.97 5.51
N CYS A 72 -19.13 10.45 4.81
CA CYS A 72 -19.55 9.07 4.98
C CYS A 72 -18.41 8.14 4.58
N ASP A 73 -18.03 7.21 5.45
CA ASP A 73 -17.00 6.20 5.19
C ASP A 73 -17.59 4.85 4.78
N TYR A 74 -18.93 4.68 4.86
CA TYR A 74 -19.63 3.46 4.47
C TYR A 74 -19.85 3.37 2.97
N GLY A 75 -19.49 2.22 2.39
CA GLY A 75 -19.68 1.91 0.98
C GLY A 75 -18.36 1.75 0.22
N THR A 76 -18.45 1.38 -1.05
CA THR A 76 -17.30 1.19 -1.93
C THR A 76 -16.70 2.53 -2.39
N TRP A 77 -15.51 2.47 -3.00
CA TRP A 77 -14.84 3.65 -3.55
C TRP A 77 -15.76 4.49 -4.45
N GLY A 78 -15.73 5.81 -4.26
CA GLY A 78 -16.34 6.77 -5.17
C GLY A 78 -17.83 6.94 -4.95
N ALA A 79 -18.67 6.37 -5.81
CA ALA A 79 -20.08 6.72 -5.94
C ALA A 79 -20.97 6.37 -4.74
N GLU A 80 -20.58 5.39 -3.92
CA GLU A 80 -21.45 4.88 -2.85
C GLU A 80 -21.20 5.52 -1.48
N LYS A 81 -20.06 6.19 -1.27
CA LYS A 81 -19.78 6.91 -0.02
C LYS A 81 -20.53 8.22 0.01
N ARG A 82 -21.80 8.17 0.42
CA ARG A 82 -22.74 9.29 0.35
C ARG A 82 -23.34 9.65 1.71
N MET A 83 -23.50 10.94 1.94
CA MET A 83 -24.17 11.50 3.10
C MET A 83 -25.41 12.27 2.62
N LEU A 84 -26.58 11.68 2.79
CA LEU A 84 -27.83 12.33 2.42
C LEU A 84 -28.51 12.94 3.64
N ASN A 85 -29.01 14.17 3.48
CA ASN A 85 -29.79 14.88 4.51
C ASN A 85 -29.11 14.92 5.89
N PRO A 86 -27.82 15.35 5.99
CA PRO A 86 -27.16 15.44 7.29
C PRO A 86 -27.87 16.43 8.21
N HIS A 87 -28.23 15.98 9.40
CA HIS A 87 -28.93 16.73 10.40
C HIS A 87 -28.11 16.80 11.68
N LEU A 88 -27.79 18.02 12.12
CA LEU A 88 -27.06 18.28 13.35
C LEU A 88 -28.05 18.49 14.51
N VAL A 89 -27.75 17.86 15.64
CA VAL A 89 -28.47 18.05 16.90
C VAL A 89 -27.44 18.24 18.00
N ARG A 90 -27.64 19.20 18.89
CA ARG A 90 -26.80 19.38 20.09
C ARG A 90 -27.53 18.83 21.31
N ASP A 91 -26.89 17.92 22.05
CA ASP A 91 -27.46 17.34 23.25
C ASP A 91 -27.33 18.27 24.46
N GLU A 92 -27.95 17.90 25.60
CA GLU A 92 -27.91 18.65 26.85
C GLU A 92 -26.49 18.78 27.45
N LYS A 93 -25.55 17.93 27.04
CA LYS A 93 -24.14 17.96 27.44
C LYS A 93 -23.29 18.84 26.54
N GLY A 94 -23.90 19.42 25.50
CA GLY A 94 -23.20 20.24 24.52
C GLY A 94 -22.53 19.49 23.41
N VAL A 95 -22.71 18.18 23.32
CA VAL A 95 -22.13 17.34 22.26
C VAL A 95 -22.98 17.43 20.99
N TRP A 96 -22.34 17.62 19.87
CA TRP A 96 -22.96 17.60 18.55
C TRP A 96 -23.14 16.18 18.05
N HIS A 97 -24.31 15.87 17.50
CA HIS A 97 -24.67 14.64 16.84
C HIS A 97 -25.03 14.96 15.40
N CYS A 98 -24.40 14.26 14.44
CA CYS A 98 -24.76 14.30 13.03
C CYS A 98 -25.44 12.99 12.65
N PHE A 99 -26.65 13.08 12.10
CA PHE A 99 -27.40 11.95 11.55
C PHE A 99 -27.55 12.13 10.06
N TRP A 100 -27.37 11.08 9.27
CA TRP A 100 -27.56 11.13 7.82
C TRP A 100 -28.10 9.82 7.27
N GLN A 101 -28.67 9.87 6.07
CA GLN A 101 -29.10 8.69 5.33
C GLN A 101 -28.00 8.24 4.37
N LEU A 102 -27.83 6.92 4.19
CA LEU A 102 -26.82 6.34 3.28
C LEU A 102 -27.31 6.30 1.84
N ASN A 103 -28.63 6.19 1.65
CA ASN A 103 -29.27 6.06 0.36
C ASN A 103 -30.69 6.65 0.37
N GLU A 104 -31.33 6.63 -0.78
CA GLU A 104 -32.68 7.17 -0.97
C GLU A 104 -33.77 6.34 -0.28
N SER A 105 -33.50 5.08 0.08
CA SER A 105 -34.46 4.23 0.83
C SER A 105 -34.77 4.80 2.21
N GLY A 106 -33.79 5.50 2.81
CA GLY A 106 -33.86 6.04 4.16
C GLY A 106 -33.89 5.00 5.28
N LYS A 107 -33.70 3.71 4.94
CA LYS A 107 -33.69 2.61 5.91
C LYS A 107 -32.34 2.44 6.60
N GLU A 108 -31.26 2.77 5.92
CA GLU A 108 -29.90 2.76 6.44
C GLU A 108 -29.48 4.20 6.75
N TRP A 109 -28.95 4.39 7.95
CA TRP A 109 -28.52 5.73 8.38
C TRP A 109 -27.24 5.68 9.21
N GLY A 110 -26.49 6.76 9.14
CA GLY A 110 -25.23 6.96 9.86
C GLY A 110 -25.35 7.96 10.98
N HIS A 111 -24.47 7.84 11.95
CA HIS A 111 -24.35 8.74 13.08
C HIS A 111 -22.88 8.93 13.46
N ALA A 112 -22.53 10.16 13.78
CA ALA A 112 -21.24 10.52 14.37
C ALA A 112 -21.45 11.64 15.39
N THR A 113 -20.50 11.77 16.33
CA THR A 113 -20.52 12.82 17.35
C THR A 113 -19.30 13.70 17.27
N SER A 114 -19.43 14.96 17.73
CA SER A 114 -18.35 15.92 17.80
C SER A 114 -18.49 16.84 19.01
N PRO A 115 -17.41 17.18 19.72
CA PRO A 115 -17.46 18.19 20.78
C PRO A 115 -17.55 19.63 20.24
N ASP A 116 -17.09 19.86 18.99
CA ASP A 116 -16.80 21.20 18.47
C ASP A 116 -17.10 21.41 16.97
N LEU A 117 -17.71 20.44 16.30
CA LEU A 117 -17.96 20.37 14.85
C LEU A 117 -16.68 20.25 13.98
N MET A 118 -15.50 20.30 14.57
CA MET A 118 -14.21 20.20 13.85
C MET A 118 -13.61 18.80 13.97
N LYS A 119 -13.69 18.22 15.18
CA LYS A 119 -13.23 16.87 15.47
C LYS A 119 -14.40 15.93 15.62
N TRP A 120 -14.39 14.83 14.87
CA TRP A 120 -15.48 13.85 14.85
C TRP A 120 -15.02 12.52 15.41
N ASN A 121 -15.88 11.86 16.19
CA ASN A 121 -15.69 10.50 16.62
C ASN A 121 -16.00 9.51 15.49
N PRO A 122 -15.53 8.24 15.57
CA PRO A 122 -15.84 7.20 14.60
C PRO A 122 -17.33 7.09 14.31
N GLN A 123 -17.65 6.82 13.05
CA GLN A 123 -19.01 6.69 12.56
C GLN A 123 -19.60 5.33 12.92
N THR A 124 -20.91 5.31 13.14
CA THR A 124 -21.66 4.07 13.36
C THR A 124 -22.90 4.06 12.47
N TYR A 125 -23.33 2.89 12.00
CA TYR A 125 -24.39 2.74 11.03
C TYR A 125 -25.49 1.84 11.54
N TYR A 126 -26.73 2.18 11.23
CA TYR A 126 -27.94 1.59 11.80
C TYR A 126 -29.00 1.31 10.74
N MET A 127 -29.93 0.42 11.10
CA MET A 127 -31.13 0.16 10.32
C MET A 127 -32.36 0.87 10.90
N GLN A 128 -33.36 1.10 10.07
CA GLN A 128 -34.68 1.53 10.50
C GLN A 128 -35.75 0.64 9.84
N PRO A 129 -36.51 -0.14 10.61
CA PRO A 129 -36.42 -0.31 12.06
C PRO A 129 -35.09 -0.91 12.51
N ALA A 130 -34.71 -0.68 13.74
CA ALA A 130 -33.48 -1.21 14.33
C ALA A 130 -33.46 -2.74 14.27
N ARG A 131 -32.29 -3.33 14.04
CA ARG A 131 -32.08 -4.77 14.09
C ARG A 131 -32.21 -5.28 15.53
N GLU A 132 -32.54 -6.54 15.69
CA GLU A 132 -32.56 -7.17 17.03
C GLU A 132 -31.17 -7.06 17.67
N GLY A 133 -31.14 -6.54 18.91
CA GLY A 133 -29.91 -6.30 19.66
C GLY A 133 -29.14 -5.02 19.28
N GLU A 134 -29.59 -4.27 18.28
CA GLU A 134 -28.91 -3.03 17.83
C GLU A 134 -29.07 -1.89 18.84
N GLN A 135 -27.96 -1.39 19.37
CA GLN A 135 -27.93 -0.26 20.29
C GLN A 135 -27.93 1.06 19.52
N VAL A 136 -29.10 1.65 19.35
CA VAL A 136 -29.24 2.95 18.70
C VAL A 136 -28.93 4.11 19.66
N PRO A 137 -28.44 5.26 19.16
CA PRO A 137 -28.19 6.45 19.99
C PRO A 137 -29.43 6.88 20.77
N ALA A 138 -29.23 7.22 22.05
CA ALA A 138 -30.30 7.72 22.91
C ALA A 138 -30.82 9.09 22.43
N VAL A 139 -29.94 9.92 21.88
CA VAL A 139 -30.28 11.20 21.26
C VAL A 139 -31.03 10.93 19.97
N LYS A 140 -32.23 11.43 19.87
CA LYS A 140 -33.07 11.28 18.69
C LYS A 140 -32.74 12.35 17.66
N ARG A 141 -32.81 11.96 16.39
CA ARG A 141 -32.85 12.92 15.29
C ARG A 141 -33.98 13.90 15.52
N GLY A 142 -33.69 15.21 15.42
CA GLY A 142 -34.70 16.26 15.57
C GLY A 142 -35.85 16.13 14.58
N SER A 143 -37.00 16.69 14.94
CA SER A 143 -38.22 16.68 14.13
C SER A 143 -38.29 17.85 13.13
N GLU A 144 -37.22 18.65 13.02
CA GLU A 144 -37.19 19.84 12.19
C GLU A 144 -37.40 19.50 10.71
N THR A 145 -38.16 20.37 10.04
CA THR A 145 -38.38 20.23 8.60
C THR A 145 -37.18 20.77 7.83
N ARG A 146 -36.80 20.11 6.81
CA ARG A 146 -35.74 20.59 5.88
C ARG A 146 -36.14 21.96 5.32
N LYS A 147 -35.16 22.84 5.25
CA LYS A 147 -35.27 24.20 4.67
C LYS A 147 -34.49 24.26 3.37
N LYS A 148 -34.82 25.21 2.54
CA LYS A 148 -34.10 25.56 1.32
C LYS A 148 -33.29 26.83 1.60
N ALA A 149 -32.03 26.85 1.13
CA ALA A 149 -31.15 28.00 1.21
C ALA A 149 -30.30 28.11 -0.05
N VAL A 150 -30.03 29.30 -0.52
CA VAL A 150 -29.07 29.51 -1.61
C VAL A 150 -27.69 29.73 -0.97
N VAL A 151 -26.79 28.82 -1.18
CA VAL A 151 -25.40 28.87 -0.69
C VAL A 151 -24.47 28.85 -1.90
N GLU A 152 -23.58 29.81 -2.03
CA GLU A 152 -22.67 29.95 -3.20
C GLU A 152 -23.40 29.84 -4.55
N GLY A 153 -24.61 30.38 -4.65
CA GLY A 153 -25.43 30.35 -5.86
C GLY A 153 -26.16 29.05 -6.13
N VAL A 154 -26.00 28.04 -5.29
CA VAL A 154 -26.66 26.73 -5.41
C VAL A 154 -27.85 26.64 -4.45
N LEU A 155 -29.00 26.19 -4.91
CA LEU A 155 -30.18 25.93 -4.07
C LEU A 155 -30.00 24.60 -3.35
N GLU A 156 -29.59 24.69 -2.08
CA GLU A 156 -29.34 23.54 -1.21
C GLU A 156 -30.57 23.23 -0.31
N GLN A 157 -30.63 22.00 0.16
CA GLN A 157 -31.63 21.57 1.16
C GLN A 157 -30.92 21.01 2.40
N GLY A 158 -31.31 21.50 3.57
CA GLY A 158 -30.69 21.13 4.82
C GLY A 158 -31.50 21.50 6.04
N TYR A 159 -30.83 21.52 7.17
CA TYR A 159 -31.43 21.84 8.47
C TYR A 159 -30.80 23.11 9.03
N MET A 160 -31.61 23.93 9.64
CA MET A 160 -31.23 25.22 10.18
C MET A 160 -31.50 25.24 11.69
N GLN A 161 -30.53 25.73 12.44
CA GLN A 161 -30.65 25.92 13.87
C GLN A 161 -29.94 27.19 14.30
N LYS A 162 -30.36 27.77 15.44
CA LYS A 162 -29.73 28.94 16.03
C LYS A 162 -28.61 28.49 16.94
N VAL A 163 -27.43 29.08 16.81
CA VAL A 163 -26.22 28.75 17.56
C VAL A 163 -25.54 30.01 18.07
N ALA A 164 -24.66 29.89 19.08
CA ALA A 164 -23.82 30.98 19.50
C ALA A 164 -22.83 31.39 18.37
N TRP A 165 -22.55 32.69 18.27
CA TRP A 165 -21.56 33.18 17.31
C TRP A 165 -20.20 32.53 17.52
N GLU A 166 -19.82 32.31 18.78
CA GLU A 166 -18.53 31.66 19.12
C GLU A 166 -18.35 30.30 18.44
N ASP A 167 -19.41 29.51 18.22
CA ASP A 167 -19.32 28.23 17.53
C ASP A 167 -18.95 28.44 16.05
N VAL A 168 -19.54 29.46 15.40
CA VAL A 168 -19.26 29.80 13.99
C VAL A 168 -17.90 30.46 13.84
N ASP A 169 -17.51 31.36 14.71
CA ASP A 169 -16.21 32.04 14.70
C ASP A 169 -15.05 31.00 14.82
N ARG A 170 -15.23 30.01 15.69
CA ARG A 170 -14.28 28.88 15.81
C ARG A 170 -14.12 28.10 14.50
N LEU A 171 -15.24 27.81 13.84
CA LEU A 171 -15.23 27.11 12.54
C LEU A 171 -14.57 27.95 11.44
N LEU A 172 -14.81 29.26 11.39
CA LEU A 172 -14.16 30.18 10.44
C LEU A 172 -12.64 30.21 10.65
N LYS A 173 -12.18 30.34 11.88
CA LYS A 173 -10.74 30.28 12.21
C LYS A 173 -10.10 28.94 11.86
N PHE A 174 -10.80 27.85 12.10
CA PHE A 174 -10.35 26.51 11.73
C PHE A 174 -10.17 26.37 10.21
N VAL A 175 -11.12 26.88 9.44
CA VAL A 175 -11.08 26.82 7.98
C VAL A 175 -9.94 27.70 7.43
N ASP A 176 -9.75 28.90 7.96
CA ASP A 176 -8.64 29.78 7.56
C ASP A 176 -7.29 29.13 7.83
N TYR A 177 -7.13 28.52 8.99
CA TYR A 177 -5.92 27.74 9.30
C TYR A 177 -5.70 26.58 8.33
N ARG A 178 -6.76 25.84 8.01
CA ARG A 178 -6.65 24.76 7.01
C ARG A 178 -6.27 25.27 5.62
N ALA A 179 -6.90 26.36 5.19
CA ALA A 179 -6.59 26.96 3.90
C ALA A 179 -5.10 27.39 3.80
N TYR A 180 -4.56 27.98 4.85
CA TYR A 180 -3.14 28.30 4.95
C TYR A 180 -2.26 27.05 4.90
N ARG A 181 -2.61 26.00 5.65
CA ARG A 181 -1.90 24.73 5.66
C ARG A 181 -1.94 24.06 4.29
N ASP A 182 -3.10 24.05 3.65
CA ASP A 182 -3.28 23.47 2.32
C ASP A 182 -2.45 24.22 1.26
N GLN A 183 -2.28 25.53 1.39
CA GLN A 183 -1.39 26.30 0.53
C GLN A 183 0.06 25.81 0.65
N LEU A 184 0.56 25.59 1.87
CA LEU A 184 1.90 25.03 2.10
C LEU A 184 2.01 23.60 1.55
N HIS A 185 1.01 22.77 1.75
CA HIS A 185 1.00 21.39 1.27
C HIS A 185 0.96 21.31 -0.27
N ASN A 186 0.44 22.32 -0.95
CA ASN A 186 0.38 22.38 -2.41
C ASN A 186 1.63 23.01 -3.06
N GLU A 187 2.66 23.31 -2.30
CA GLU A 187 3.94 23.77 -2.86
C GLU A 187 4.59 22.72 -3.76
N ARG A 188 5.12 23.16 -4.90
CA ARG A 188 5.80 22.32 -5.90
C ARG A 188 7.04 23.03 -6.45
N THR A 189 7.95 22.25 -7.04
CA THR A 189 9.18 22.80 -7.65
C THR A 189 8.92 23.62 -8.90
N GLU A 190 7.78 23.46 -9.59
CA GLU A 190 7.40 24.31 -10.73
C GLU A 190 7.30 25.80 -10.35
N GLN A 191 7.08 26.10 -9.07
CA GLN A 191 7.01 27.45 -8.51
C GLN A 191 8.38 27.98 -8.07
N ASP A 192 9.43 27.16 -8.11
CA ASP A 192 10.73 27.51 -7.53
C ASP A 192 11.43 28.65 -8.27
N ALA A 193 11.24 28.80 -9.58
CA ALA A 193 11.76 29.90 -10.35
C ALA A 193 11.29 31.27 -9.81
N GLN A 194 10.04 31.33 -9.33
CA GLN A 194 9.48 32.53 -8.69
C GLN A 194 9.82 32.56 -7.20
N ARG A 195 9.64 31.49 -6.47
CA ARG A 195 9.87 31.39 -5.02
C ARG A 195 11.30 31.72 -4.65
N PHE A 196 12.26 31.25 -5.45
CA PHE A 196 13.70 31.44 -5.22
C PHE A 196 14.35 32.34 -6.23
N ALA A 197 13.62 33.29 -6.85
CA ALA A 197 14.18 34.27 -7.74
C ALA A 197 15.32 35.04 -7.05
N GLY A 198 16.49 35.04 -7.66
CA GLY A 198 17.68 35.72 -7.10
C GLY A 198 18.32 35.04 -5.89
N LEU A 199 17.93 33.80 -5.54
CA LEU A 199 18.60 33.06 -4.48
C LEU A 199 20.06 32.78 -4.88
N ALA A 200 21.02 33.27 -4.09
CA ALA A 200 22.42 32.92 -4.22
C ALA A 200 22.70 31.49 -3.70
N PRO A 201 23.82 30.87 -4.11
CA PRO A 201 24.27 29.62 -3.50
C PRO A 201 24.31 29.71 -1.98
N VAL A 202 23.82 28.67 -1.33
CA VAL A 202 23.65 28.58 0.14
C VAL A 202 24.82 27.80 0.73
N SER A 203 25.21 28.11 1.96
CA SER A 203 26.21 27.35 2.72
C SER A 203 25.56 26.61 3.87
N LEU A 204 25.92 25.33 4.02
CA LEU A 204 25.56 24.47 5.10
C LEU A 204 26.81 24.09 5.91
N GLN A 205 26.83 24.36 7.19
CA GLN A 205 27.78 23.78 8.14
C GLN A 205 27.05 22.74 8.98
N LEU A 206 27.56 21.51 8.97
CA LEU A 206 27.04 20.39 9.73
C LEU A 206 28.15 19.92 10.68
N THR A 207 27.95 20.11 11.99
CA THR A 207 28.91 19.66 13.02
C THR A 207 28.32 18.47 13.74
N VAL A 208 28.87 17.28 13.50
CA VAL A 208 28.41 16.00 14.08
C VAL A 208 28.85 15.91 15.53
N ARG A 209 27.98 15.43 16.41
CA ARG A 209 28.22 15.20 17.85
C ARG A 209 28.15 13.70 18.17
N PRO A 210 29.23 12.95 17.95
CA PRO A 210 29.25 11.50 18.12
C PRO A 210 29.01 11.04 19.55
N GLU A 211 29.36 11.89 20.54
CA GLU A 211 29.16 11.64 21.97
C GLU A 211 27.67 11.62 22.37
N GLU A 212 26.80 12.21 21.55
CA GLU A 212 25.35 12.22 21.75
C GLU A 212 24.63 11.15 20.92
N ALA A 213 25.36 10.18 20.39
CA ALA A 213 24.78 9.10 19.57
C ALA A 213 23.65 8.39 20.31
N LYS A 214 22.54 8.16 19.63
CA LYS A 214 21.40 7.42 20.15
C LYS A 214 21.09 6.19 19.29
N PRO A 215 20.68 5.06 19.90
CA PRO A 215 20.26 3.90 19.14
C PRO A 215 19.00 4.19 18.37
N ILE A 216 18.92 3.67 17.14
CA ILE A 216 17.75 3.69 16.29
C ILE A 216 17.48 2.28 15.77
N SER A 217 16.31 2.07 15.17
CA SER A 217 15.96 0.78 14.60
C SER A 217 16.91 0.37 13.47
N ASP A 218 17.39 -0.86 13.52
CA ASP A 218 18.13 -1.49 12.42
C ASP A 218 17.21 -2.05 11.30
N LYS A 219 15.87 -1.88 11.46
CA LYS A 219 14.82 -2.32 10.54
C LYS A 219 14.16 -1.17 9.77
N LEU A 220 14.73 0.04 9.79
CA LEU A 220 14.10 1.24 9.25
C LEU A 220 13.64 1.10 7.80
N ILE A 221 14.41 0.45 6.94
CA ILE A 221 14.12 0.36 5.51
C ILE A 221 13.75 -1.06 5.13
N GLY A 222 12.53 -1.26 4.70
CA GLY A 222 12.02 -2.51 4.17
C GLY A 222 11.22 -2.32 2.89
N ILE A 223 10.52 -3.35 2.47
CA ILE A 223 9.63 -3.32 1.31
C ILE A 223 8.25 -3.85 1.67
N PHE A 224 7.25 -3.32 0.98
CA PHE A 224 5.88 -3.77 1.05
C PHE A 224 5.47 -4.37 -0.29
N PHE A 225 5.25 -5.68 -0.31
CA PHE A 225 4.69 -6.38 -1.45
C PHE A 225 3.17 -6.54 -1.28
N GLU A 226 2.43 -6.06 -2.25
CA GLU A 226 1.01 -6.35 -2.43
C GLU A 226 0.80 -6.96 -3.82
N ASP A 227 -0.08 -7.94 -3.92
CA ASP A 227 -0.51 -8.46 -5.22
C ASP A 227 -1.51 -7.50 -5.85
N ILE A 228 -0.99 -6.37 -6.30
CA ILE A 228 -1.65 -5.32 -7.07
C ILE A 228 -0.92 -5.17 -8.41
N ASN A 229 -1.60 -4.67 -9.44
CA ASN A 229 -0.98 -4.39 -10.74
C ASN A 229 -0.29 -5.63 -11.36
N TYR A 230 -0.84 -6.84 -11.12
CA TYR A 230 -0.23 -8.12 -11.53
C TYR A 230 1.18 -8.32 -10.96
N GLY A 231 1.35 -7.96 -9.69
CA GLY A 231 2.64 -8.09 -8.99
C GLY A 231 3.07 -9.53 -8.70
N ALA A 232 2.12 -10.45 -8.48
CA ALA A 232 2.41 -11.88 -8.24
C ALA A 232 2.31 -12.70 -9.53
N ASP A 233 1.15 -13.24 -9.88
CA ASP A 233 0.94 -13.99 -11.11
C ASP A 233 1.15 -13.09 -12.34
N GLY A 234 2.04 -13.50 -13.26
CA GLY A 234 2.49 -12.68 -14.40
C GLY A 234 3.51 -11.59 -14.03
N GLY A 235 3.97 -11.54 -12.77
CA GLY A 235 4.97 -10.64 -12.22
C GLY A 235 6.10 -11.36 -11.51
N LEU A 236 6.18 -11.23 -10.20
CA LEU A 236 7.28 -11.79 -9.38
C LEU A 236 7.30 -13.33 -9.37
N TYR A 237 6.15 -13.98 -9.45
CA TYR A 237 6.05 -15.43 -9.57
C TYR A 237 6.38 -15.86 -10.99
N ALA A 238 7.33 -16.78 -11.14
CA ALA A 238 7.89 -17.11 -12.43
C ALA A 238 7.04 -18.07 -13.29
N GLU A 239 5.79 -18.37 -12.93
CA GLU A 239 4.86 -19.11 -13.77
C GLU A 239 4.54 -18.34 -15.04
N LEU A 240 4.75 -18.97 -16.20
CA LEU A 240 4.57 -18.35 -17.50
C LEU A 240 3.19 -18.62 -18.11
N VAL A 241 2.47 -19.64 -17.63
CA VAL A 241 1.14 -20.00 -18.11
C VAL A 241 0.07 -19.26 -17.34
N GLN A 242 -0.79 -18.51 -18.02
CA GLN A 242 -1.93 -17.85 -17.42
C GLN A 242 -3.10 -18.84 -17.26
N ASN A 243 -3.80 -18.80 -16.12
CA ASN A 243 -4.92 -19.71 -15.83
C ASN A 243 -4.50 -21.21 -15.97
N ARG A 244 -3.41 -21.59 -15.31
CA ARG A 244 -2.83 -22.94 -15.38
C ARG A 244 -3.75 -24.02 -14.81
N ASP A 245 -4.65 -23.63 -13.91
CA ASP A 245 -5.55 -24.45 -13.11
C ASP A 245 -7.02 -24.37 -13.57
N PHE A 246 -7.32 -23.57 -14.59
CA PHE A 246 -8.66 -23.37 -15.14
C PHE A 246 -9.69 -22.82 -14.14
N GLU A 247 -9.23 -22.13 -13.08
CA GLU A 247 -10.08 -21.63 -11.99
C GLU A 247 -10.48 -20.16 -12.14
N TYR A 248 -10.09 -19.45 -13.23
CA TYR A 248 -10.58 -18.09 -13.48
C TYR A 248 -12.11 -18.07 -13.56
N SER A 249 -12.70 -17.03 -13.00
CA SER A 249 -14.15 -16.95 -12.83
C SER A 249 -14.69 -15.55 -13.17
N PRO A 250 -15.91 -15.44 -13.70
CA PRO A 250 -16.59 -14.15 -13.82
C PRO A 250 -16.72 -13.38 -12.51
N LYS A 251 -16.63 -14.08 -11.35
CA LYS A 251 -16.63 -13.42 -10.03
C LYS A 251 -15.36 -12.63 -9.76
N ASP A 252 -14.23 -12.98 -10.39
CA ASP A 252 -12.97 -12.27 -10.22
C ASP A 252 -13.05 -10.89 -10.90
N ASN A 253 -13.57 -10.83 -12.13
CA ASN A 253 -13.91 -9.61 -12.83
C ASN A 253 -14.82 -9.88 -14.02
N ALA A 254 -16.10 -9.55 -13.89
CA ALA A 254 -17.08 -9.74 -14.96
C ALA A 254 -16.80 -8.93 -16.25
N HIS A 255 -16.09 -7.81 -16.13
CA HIS A 255 -15.79 -6.93 -17.29
C HIS A 255 -14.60 -7.42 -18.11
N GLN A 256 -13.76 -8.31 -17.59
CA GLN A 256 -12.59 -8.85 -18.29
C GLN A 256 -12.88 -10.15 -19.07
N GLY A 257 -14.12 -10.65 -18.99
CA GLY A 257 -14.50 -11.89 -19.66
C GLY A 257 -13.84 -13.14 -19.09
N PHE A 258 -13.48 -13.10 -17.81
CA PHE A 258 -12.88 -14.24 -17.11
C PHE A 258 -13.87 -15.39 -17.00
N ASP A 259 -13.42 -16.56 -17.39
CA ASP A 259 -14.07 -17.84 -17.21
C ASP A 259 -13.01 -18.94 -17.06
N SER A 260 -13.41 -20.16 -16.74
CA SER A 260 -12.49 -21.26 -16.55
C SER A 260 -11.65 -21.62 -17.79
N GLY A 261 -12.05 -21.21 -18.97
CA GLY A 261 -11.28 -21.36 -20.22
C GLY A 261 -10.41 -20.16 -20.58
N TYR A 262 -10.43 -19.07 -19.81
CA TYR A 262 -9.70 -17.85 -20.09
C TYR A 262 -8.22 -18.09 -20.40
N ALA A 263 -7.67 -17.41 -21.40
CA ALA A 263 -6.31 -17.56 -21.96
C ALA A 263 -6.05 -18.89 -22.68
N TRP A 264 -6.99 -19.81 -22.72
CA TRP A 264 -6.87 -21.09 -23.39
C TRP A 264 -7.71 -21.16 -24.69
N SER A 265 -7.17 -21.83 -25.70
CA SER A 265 -7.85 -22.10 -26.95
C SER A 265 -7.47 -23.45 -27.55
N VAL A 266 -8.46 -24.09 -28.19
CA VAL A 266 -8.21 -25.30 -29.00
C VAL A 266 -7.99 -24.89 -30.44
N TRP A 267 -6.91 -25.35 -31.03
CA TRP A 267 -6.51 -25.08 -32.41
C TRP A 267 -6.62 -26.35 -33.24
N GLU A 268 -7.31 -26.26 -34.37
CA GLU A 268 -7.46 -27.33 -35.34
C GLU A 268 -7.53 -26.73 -36.74
N ASN A 269 -6.72 -27.25 -37.71
CA ASN A 269 -6.67 -26.80 -39.09
C ASN A 269 -6.57 -25.28 -39.28
N GLY A 270 -5.82 -24.61 -38.41
CA GLY A 270 -5.61 -23.15 -38.44
C GLY A 270 -6.73 -22.33 -37.83
N GLN A 271 -7.78 -22.97 -37.27
CA GLN A 271 -8.89 -22.31 -36.59
C GLN A 271 -8.82 -22.53 -35.07
N SER A 272 -9.18 -21.50 -34.34
CA SER A 272 -9.29 -21.54 -32.87
C SER A 272 -10.73 -21.70 -32.42
N SER A 273 -10.93 -22.40 -31.30
CA SER A 273 -12.22 -22.52 -30.62
C SER A 273 -12.03 -22.50 -29.11
N ALA A 274 -13.11 -22.27 -28.37
CA ALA A 274 -13.10 -22.31 -26.92
C ALA A 274 -12.79 -23.71 -26.37
N VAL A 275 -12.19 -23.77 -25.20
CA VAL A 275 -11.95 -25.02 -24.49
C VAL A 275 -13.22 -25.54 -23.82
N LYS A 276 -13.32 -26.84 -23.68
CA LYS A 276 -14.35 -27.48 -22.85
C LYS A 276 -13.77 -27.77 -21.48
N VAL A 277 -14.40 -27.27 -20.44
CA VAL A 277 -14.02 -27.49 -19.05
C VAL A 277 -15.04 -28.38 -18.35
N ALA A 278 -14.58 -29.24 -17.44
CA ALA A 278 -15.40 -30.12 -16.64
C ALA A 278 -14.96 -30.08 -15.16
N THR A 279 -15.81 -30.62 -14.27
CA THR A 279 -15.58 -30.61 -12.81
C THR A 279 -15.77 -32.00 -12.16
N GLU A 280 -16.13 -33.03 -12.93
CA GLU A 280 -16.38 -34.36 -12.41
C GLU A 280 -15.07 -35.10 -12.09
N ASN A 281 -14.95 -35.58 -10.84
CA ASN A 281 -13.73 -36.23 -10.38
C ASN A 281 -12.46 -35.38 -10.62
N PRO A 282 -12.38 -34.18 -10.06
CA PRO A 282 -11.27 -33.26 -10.27
C PRO A 282 -9.93 -33.81 -9.76
N LEU A 283 -8.85 -33.12 -10.08
CA LEU A 283 -7.53 -33.41 -9.52
C LEU A 283 -7.54 -33.18 -7.99
N HIS A 284 -8.12 -32.05 -7.55
CA HIS A 284 -8.28 -31.68 -6.16
C HIS A 284 -9.56 -30.87 -5.97
N GLU A 285 -10.20 -30.98 -4.81
CA GLU A 285 -11.44 -30.26 -4.49
C GLU A 285 -11.31 -28.73 -4.52
N ASN A 286 -10.12 -28.18 -4.22
CA ASN A 286 -9.82 -26.75 -4.27
C ASN A 286 -9.58 -26.23 -5.69
N ASN A 287 -9.31 -27.13 -6.66
CA ASN A 287 -9.14 -26.85 -8.08
C ASN A 287 -10.04 -27.82 -8.85
N PRO A 288 -11.37 -27.59 -8.86
CA PRO A 288 -12.32 -28.52 -9.44
C PRO A 288 -12.36 -28.52 -10.97
N HIS A 289 -11.84 -27.48 -11.63
CA HIS A 289 -11.91 -27.36 -13.07
C HIS A 289 -10.72 -28.00 -13.78
N TYR A 290 -10.98 -28.63 -14.92
CA TYR A 290 -9.94 -29.17 -15.81
C TYR A 290 -10.43 -29.17 -17.26
N VAL A 291 -9.49 -29.10 -18.20
CA VAL A 291 -9.82 -29.16 -19.65
C VAL A 291 -10.11 -30.58 -20.08
N VAL A 292 -11.16 -30.73 -20.88
CA VAL A 292 -11.50 -31.97 -21.62
C VAL A 292 -11.22 -31.74 -23.08
N LEU A 293 -10.15 -32.34 -23.59
CA LEU A 293 -9.75 -32.26 -24.99
C LEU A 293 -10.16 -33.54 -25.73
N GLN A 294 -10.88 -33.41 -26.85
CA GLN A 294 -11.13 -34.51 -27.76
C GLN A 294 -9.87 -34.70 -28.62
N ALA A 295 -8.94 -35.45 -28.05
CA ALA A 295 -7.61 -35.59 -28.58
C ALA A 295 -7.60 -36.37 -29.89
N LYS A 296 -6.86 -35.88 -30.87
CA LYS A 296 -6.53 -36.51 -32.16
C LYS A 296 -5.30 -35.81 -32.74
N PRO A 297 -4.54 -36.49 -33.66
CA PRO A 297 -3.46 -35.78 -34.36
C PRO A 297 -3.95 -34.53 -35.09
N GLY A 298 -3.18 -33.42 -34.94
CA GLY A 298 -3.51 -32.14 -35.60
C GLY A 298 -4.33 -31.17 -34.74
N ILE A 299 -4.74 -31.55 -33.54
CA ILE A 299 -5.34 -30.65 -32.56
C ILE A 299 -4.26 -30.13 -31.58
N ALA A 300 -4.39 -28.90 -31.12
CA ALA A 300 -3.51 -28.29 -30.15
C ALA A 300 -4.30 -27.51 -29.08
N LEU A 301 -3.89 -27.61 -27.83
CA LEU A 301 -4.32 -26.72 -26.76
C LEU A 301 -3.24 -25.63 -26.60
N ARG A 302 -3.61 -24.34 -26.73
CA ARG A 302 -2.68 -23.22 -26.72
C ARG A 302 -2.95 -22.22 -25.62
N ASN A 303 -1.84 -21.64 -25.08
CA ASN A 303 -1.84 -20.58 -24.07
C ASN A 303 -0.78 -19.53 -24.39
N PRO A 304 -1.13 -18.24 -24.50
CA PRO A 304 -0.19 -17.17 -24.79
C PRO A 304 0.57 -16.67 -23.53
N GLY A 305 0.27 -17.20 -22.34
CA GLY A 305 0.79 -16.66 -21.08
C GLY A 305 0.21 -15.30 -20.73
N PHE A 306 0.93 -14.60 -19.84
CA PHE A 306 0.58 -13.22 -19.42
C PHE A 306 1.17 -12.20 -20.40
N ASP A 307 0.42 -11.83 -21.44
CA ASP A 307 0.84 -10.91 -22.55
C ASP A 307 2.00 -11.45 -23.39
N GLY A 308 2.06 -12.76 -23.60
CA GLY A 308 3.13 -13.46 -24.31
C GLY A 308 4.16 -14.11 -23.38
N ILE A 309 4.77 -15.18 -23.84
CA ILE A 309 5.85 -15.88 -23.12
C ILE A 309 7.19 -15.42 -23.69
N THR A 310 8.00 -14.70 -22.89
CA THR A 310 9.35 -14.31 -23.32
C THR A 310 10.31 -15.49 -23.18
N LEU A 311 11.02 -15.80 -24.26
CA LEU A 311 12.02 -16.86 -24.31
C LEU A 311 13.41 -16.30 -24.62
N LYS A 312 14.43 -16.86 -23.98
CA LYS A 312 15.83 -16.55 -24.27
C LYS A 312 16.55 -17.78 -24.85
N LYS A 313 17.30 -17.57 -25.91
CA LYS A 313 18.05 -18.65 -26.61
C LYS A 313 18.97 -19.38 -25.64
N GLY A 314 18.88 -20.72 -25.65
CA GLY A 314 19.68 -21.60 -24.80
C GLY A 314 19.11 -21.82 -23.40
N GLU A 315 18.17 -21.02 -22.94
CA GLU A 315 17.51 -21.23 -21.64
C GLU A 315 16.57 -22.44 -21.67
N LYS A 316 16.38 -23.02 -20.50
CA LYS A 316 15.55 -24.19 -20.28
C LYS A 316 14.29 -23.82 -19.49
N TYR A 317 13.21 -24.45 -19.87
CA TYR A 317 11.90 -24.26 -19.28
C TYR A 317 11.32 -25.60 -18.84
N ASP A 318 10.91 -25.69 -17.58
CA ASP A 318 10.28 -26.86 -16.99
C ASP A 318 8.77 -26.82 -17.26
N PHE A 319 8.32 -27.69 -18.12
CA PHE A 319 6.91 -27.94 -18.36
C PHE A 319 6.41 -29.02 -17.40
N SER A 320 5.21 -28.85 -16.85
CA SER A 320 4.49 -29.92 -16.14
C SER A 320 3.00 -29.85 -16.41
N VAL A 321 2.33 -31.01 -16.30
CA VAL A 321 0.89 -31.11 -16.45
C VAL A 321 0.38 -32.34 -15.69
N PHE A 322 -0.79 -32.21 -15.06
CA PHE A 322 -1.53 -33.40 -14.63
C PHE A 322 -2.44 -33.86 -15.76
N SER A 323 -2.44 -35.15 -16.05
CA SER A 323 -3.27 -35.70 -17.09
C SER A 323 -3.86 -37.06 -16.74
N ARG A 324 -4.99 -37.37 -17.37
CA ARG A 324 -5.59 -38.72 -17.38
C ARG A 324 -6.40 -38.93 -18.66
N MET A 325 -6.62 -40.18 -19.00
CA MET A 325 -7.60 -40.60 -20.01
C MET A 325 -8.60 -41.54 -19.36
N PRO A 326 -9.84 -41.68 -19.85
CA PRO A 326 -10.80 -42.68 -19.37
C PRO A 326 -10.23 -44.10 -19.34
N GLU A 327 -10.69 -44.92 -18.42
CA GLU A 327 -10.29 -46.31 -18.34
C GLU A 327 -10.53 -47.04 -19.66
N GLY A 328 -9.63 -47.93 -20.04
CA GLY A 328 -9.66 -48.62 -21.32
C GLY A 328 -9.09 -47.86 -22.52
N SER A 329 -8.77 -46.59 -22.35
CA SER A 329 -8.12 -45.79 -23.39
C SER A 329 -6.70 -46.21 -23.64
N LYS A 330 -6.26 -46.14 -24.88
CA LYS A 330 -4.86 -46.39 -25.26
C LYS A 330 -4.06 -45.07 -25.04
N GLY A 331 -3.25 -45.04 -23.97
CA GLY A 331 -2.35 -43.96 -23.70
C GLY A 331 -1.32 -43.78 -24.80
N GLY A 332 -0.57 -42.64 -24.76
CA GLY A 332 0.47 -42.38 -25.73
C GLY A 332 1.18 -41.05 -25.52
N LYS A 333 1.72 -40.50 -26.59
CA LYS A 333 2.56 -39.30 -26.55
C LYS A 333 1.75 -38.02 -26.73
N VAL A 334 2.12 -36.98 -26.00
CA VAL A 334 1.68 -35.59 -26.17
C VAL A 334 2.91 -34.75 -26.40
N ILE A 335 2.96 -34.04 -27.54
CA ILE A 335 4.04 -33.11 -27.87
C ILE A 335 3.76 -31.78 -27.17
N VAL A 336 4.83 -31.16 -26.68
CA VAL A 336 4.78 -29.82 -26.10
C VAL A 336 5.73 -28.95 -26.89
N ARG A 337 5.23 -27.80 -27.38
CA ARG A 337 6.03 -26.83 -28.15
C ARG A 337 5.93 -25.44 -27.55
N LEU A 338 6.96 -24.64 -27.79
CA LEU A 338 6.90 -23.20 -27.72
C LEU A 338 6.99 -22.67 -29.16
N LEU A 339 6.02 -21.87 -29.53
CA LEU A 339 5.88 -21.33 -30.88
C LEU A 339 6.11 -19.80 -30.82
N ASP A 340 6.81 -19.26 -31.83
CA ASP A 340 6.91 -17.80 -31.98
C ASP A 340 5.63 -17.19 -32.56
N ASN A 341 5.63 -15.88 -32.77
CA ASN A 341 4.48 -15.12 -33.31
C ASN A 341 4.04 -15.55 -34.71
N GLU A 342 4.93 -16.20 -35.48
CA GLU A 342 4.66 -16.72 -36.81
C GLU A 342 4.18 -18.19 -36.77
N GLY A 343 4.12 -18.77 -35.55
CA GLY A 343 3.76 -20.17 -35.33
C GLY A 343 4.92 -21.17 -35.59
N LYS A 344 6.15 -20.68 -35.71
CA LYS A 344 7.34 -21.51 -35.88
C LYS A 344 7.77 -22.12 -34.54
N GLU A 345 8.15 -23.38 -34.56
CA GLU A 345 8.68 -24.11 -33.40
C GLU A 345 10.03 -23.51 -32.96
N VAL A 346 10.06 -23.08 -31.70
CA VAL A 346 11.27 -22.56 -31.02
C VAL A 346 11.79 -23.53 -30.00
N ALA A 347 10.92 -24.34 -29.40
CA ALA A 347 11.31 -25.42 -28.49
C ALA A 347 10.31 -26.58 -28.60
N LYS A 348 10.79 -27.81 -28.35
CA LYS A 348 9.95 -29.00 -28.39
C LYS A 348 10.38 -30.02 -27.38
N SER A 349 9.42 -30.68 -26.79
CA SER A 349 9.61 -31.84 -25.94
C SER A 349 8.34 -32.72 -25.98
N SER A 350 8.22 -33.74 -25.13
CA SER A 350 7.01 -34.54 -25.08
C SER A 350 6.82 -35.21 -23.72
N VAL A 351 5.57 -35.47 -23.37
CA VAL A 351 5.18 -36.28 -22.20
C VAL A 351 4.36 -37.50 -22.64
N ARG A 352 4.22 -38.47 -21.76
CA ARG A 352 3.34 -39.64 -21.97
C ARG A 352 2.12 -39.60 -21.08
N VAL A 353 0.93 -39.70 -21.65
CA VAL A 353 -0.34 -39.79 -20.96
C VAL A 353 -0.84 -41.24 -20.92
N ALA A 354 -1.61 -41.56 -19.89
CA ALA A 354 -2.13 -42.89 -19.66
C ALA A 354 -3.60 -42.87 -19.18
N ALA A 355 -4.28 -43.99 -19.33
CA ALA A 355 -5.60 -44.17 -18.79
C ALA A 355 -5.60 -44.31 -17.26
N GLY A 356 -6.73 -44.04 -16.63
CA GLY A 356 -7.00 -44.23 -15.21
C GLY A 356 -6.86 -42.94 -14.38
N LYS A 357 -6.09 -42.99 -13.29
CA LYS A 357 -5.96 -41.88 -12.35
C LYS A 357 -5.13 -40.71 -12.87
N TRP A 358 -5.36 -39.53 -12.32
CA TRP A 358 -4.53 -38.35 -12.52
C TRP A 358 -3.07 -38.67 -12.22
N LYS A 359 -2.17 -38.27 -13.15
CA LYS A 359 -0.72 -38.40 -13.01
C LYS A 359 -0.05 -37.13 -13.47
N LYS A 360 0.96 -36.68 -12.72
CA LYS A 360 1.82 -35.58 -13.12
C LYS A 360 2.88 -36.07 -14.12
N GLN A 361 3.01 -35.36 -15.24
CA GLN A 361 4.08 -35.53 -16.20
C GLN A 361 4.91 -34.27 -16.28
N SER A 362 6.18 -34.39 -16.65
CA SER A 362 7.07 -33.25 -16.79
C SER A 362 8.01 -33.44 -17.98
N ALA A 363 8.41 -32.34 -18.58
CA ALA A 363 9.36 -32.28 -19.67
C ALA A 363 10.17 -30.98 -19.60
N VAL A 364 11.38 -31.00 -20.18
CA VAL A 364 12.19 -29.78 -20.29
C VAL A 364 12.18 -29.35 -21.76
N LEU A 365 11.94 -28.06 -21.98
CA LEU A 365 12.08 -27.41 -23.28
C LEU A 365 13.32 -26.53 -23.28
N THR A 366 14.09 -26.53 -24.36
CA THR A 366 15.24 -25.63 -24.53
C THR A 366 14.97 -24.71 -25.70
N ALA A 367 14.95 -23.41 -25.47
CA ALA A 367 14.66 -22.42 -26.51
C ALA A 367 15.84 -22.32 -27.51
N GLN A 368 15.52 -22.35 -28.78
CA GLN A 368 16.52 -22.27 -29.88
C GLN A 368 16.69 -20.82 -30.37
N ALA A 369 15.82 -19.91 -29.97
CA ALA A 369 15.87 -18.50 -30.35
C ALA A 369 15.33 -17.61 -29.19
N ASP A 370 15.69 -16.33 -29.24
CA ASP A 370 15.04 -15.30 -28.45
C ASP A 370 13.66 -14.98 -29.05
N VAL A 371 12.63 -14.94 -28.23
CA VAL A 371 11.25 -14.62 -28.64
C VAL A 371 10.60 -13.74 -27.57
N ASP A 372 10.00 -12.64 -27.99
CA ASP A 372 9.35 -11.70 -27.07
C ASP A 372 7.98 -12.18 -26.58
N ALA A 373 7.23 -12.88 -27.42
CA ALA A 373 5.88 -13.32 -27.12
C ALA A 373 5.58 -14.69 -27.75
N ALA A 374 6.14 -15.74 -27.17
CA ALA A 374 5.85 -17.10 -27.58
C ALA A 374 4.50 -17.59 -27.03
N VAL A 375 4.01 -18.68 -27.61
CA VAL A 375 2.79 -19.39 -27.22
C VAL A 375 3.13 -20.83 -26.86
N LEU A 376 2.64 -21.31 -25.73
CA LEU A 376 2.68 -22.72 -25.36
C LEU A 376 1.65 -23.50 -26.20
N SER A 377 2.05 -24.61 -26.79
CA SER A 377 1.20 -25.52 -27.57
C SER A 377 1.35 -26.95 -27.05
N VAL A 378 0.23 -27.57 -26.63
CA VAL A 378 0.15 -28.94 -26.16
C VAL A 378 -0.62 -29.76 -27.21
N GLU A 379 0.06 -30.71 -27.88
CA GLU A 379 -0.39 -31.41 -29.10
C GLU A 379 -0.46 -32.92 -28.88
N PRO A 380 -1.65 -33.53 -28.70
CA PRO A 380 -1.76 -34.95 -28.51
C PRO A 380 -1.51 -35.74 -29.82
N GLU A 381 -0.70 -36.80 -29.72
CA GLU A 381 -0.59 -37.86 -30.75
C GLU A 381 -1.51 -39.06 -30.42
N VAL A 382 -2.29 -38.95 -29.34
CA VAL A 382 -3.33 -39.91 -28.92
C VAL A 382 -4.68 -39.56 -29.46
N THR A 383 -5.60 -40.53 -29.53
CA THR A 383 -7.00 -40.32 -29.92
C THR A 383 -7.92 -40.66 -28.75
N GLY A 384 -8.98 -39.84 -28.58
CA GLY A 384 -9.98 -40.01 -27.54
C GLY A 384 -9.99 -38.88 -26.52
N GLU A 385 -10.74 -39.02 -25.48
CA GLU A 385 -10.87 -38.03 -24.43
C GLU A 385 -9.61 -37.94 -23.58
N LEU A 386 -9.02 -36.72 -23.50
CA LEU A 386 -7.83 -36.42 -22.69
C LEU A 386 -8.18 -35.29 -21.72
N HIS A 387 -7.97 -35.51 -20.45
CA HIS A 387 -8.14 -34.51 -19.39
C HIS A 387 -6.78 -33.94 -19.01
N LEU A 388 -6.71 -32.61 -18.91
CA LEU A 388 -5.50 -31.86 -18.53
C LEU A 388 -5.83 -30.83 -17.45
N ASP A 389 -4.94 -30.74 -16.48
CA ASP A 389 -5.04 -29.79 -15.39
C ASP A 389 -3.64 -29.36 -14.91
N MET A 390 -3.54 -28.23 -14.21
CA MET A 390 -2.31 -27.70 -13.67
C MET A 390 -1.18 -27.64 -14.74
N VAL A 391 -1.50 -27.05 -15.89
CA VAL A 391 -0.56 -26.90 -17.01
C VAL A 391 0.38 -25.76 -16.72
N SER A 392 1.64 -26.03 -16.44
CA SER A 392 2.62 -25.06 -15.94
C SER A 392 3.87 -25.04 -16.82
N LEU A 393 4.49 -23.87 -16.89
CA LEU A 393 5.77 -23.63 -17.55
C LEU A 393 6.61 -22.64 -16.75
N PHE A 394 7.74 -23.09 -16.22
CA PHE A 394 8.67 -22.25 -15.45
C PHE A 394 10.03 -22.16 -16.12
N PRO A 395 10.72 -21.01 -16.13
CA PRO A 395 12.13 -20.98 -16.44
C PRO A 395 12.92 -21.75 -15.37
N GLN A 396 14.01 -22.41 -15.75
CA GLN A 396 14.94 -22.99 -14.77
C GLN A 396 15.78 -21.91 -14.10
N GLU A 397 16.02 -20.80 -14.80
CA GLU A 397 16.68 -19.62 -14.23
C GLU A 397 15.68 -18.80 -13.41
N THR A 398 15.65 -19.07 -12.11
CA THR A 398 14.85 -18.35 -11.12
C THR A 398 15.77 -17.72 -10.08
N PHE A 399 15.24 -16.82 -9.26
CA PHE A 399 16.00 -16.23 -8.16
C PHE A 399 16.52 -17.31 -7.22
N LYS A 400 17.84 -17.31 -6.95
CA LYS A 400 18.54 -18.35 -6.17
C LYS A 400 18.35 -19.78 -6.70
N GLY A 401 17.94 -19.96 -7.95
CA GLY A 401 17.72 -21.29 -8.55
C GLY A 401 16.60 -22.10 -7.90
N ARG A 402 15.62 -21.43 -7.25
CA ARG A 402 14.49 -22.10 -6.62
C ARG A 402 13.55 -22.69 -7.67
N LYS A 403 13.23 -23.98 -7.53
CA LYS A 403 12.27 -24.63 -8.42
C LYS A 403 10.89 -24.00 -8.27
N ASN A 404 10.22 -23.70 -9.40
CA ASN A 404 8.96 -22.95 -9.42
C ASN A 404 9.03 -21.67 -8.58
N GLY A 405 10.18 -21.00 -8.64
CA GLY A 405 10.50 -19.87 -7.79
C GLY A 405 10.07 -18.52 -8.36
N LEU A 406 10.83 -17.50 -7.99
CA LEU A 406 10.57 -16.12 -8.37
C LEU A 406 11.34 -15.76 -9.64
N ARG A 407 10.79 -14.83 -10.41
CA ARG A 407 11.42 -14.21 -11.56
C ARG A 407 12.74 -13.55 -11.14
N ALA A 408 13.85 -14.00 -11.74
CA ALA A 408 15.20 -13.69 -11.26
C ALA A 408 15.52 -12.19 -11.28
N ASP A 409 15.18 -11.48 -12.36
CA ASP A 409 15.45 -10.04 -12.51
C ASP A 409 14.64 -9.17 -11.53
N LEU A 410 13.34 -9.46 -11.34
CA LEU A 410 12.49 -8.74 -10.39
C LEU A 410 12.96 -8.99 -8.95
N ALA A 411 13.15 -10.26 -8.58
CA ALA A 411 13.58 -10.61 -7.22
C ALA A 411 14.98 -10.05 -6.90
N GLN A 412 15.90 -10.02 -7.87
CA GLN A 412 17.21 -9.40 -7.70
C GLN A 412 17.08 -7.88 -7.51
N THR A 413 16.23 -7.21 -8.29
CA THR A 413 15.97 -5.77 -8.14
C THR A 413 15.42 -5.43 -6.74
N LEU A 414 14.56 -6.30 -6.18
CA LEU A 414 14.09 -6.17 -4.80
C LEU A 414 15.20 -6.44 -3.77
N ALA A 415 16.02 -7.46 -3.99
CA ALA A 415 17.15 -7.79 -3.12
C ALA A 415 18.20 -6.67 -3.06
N ASP A 416 18.44 -5.97 -4.18
CA ASP A 416 19.39 -4.86 -4.28
C ASP A 416 18.99 -3.65 -3.38
N LEU A 417 17.72 -3.51 -3.02
CA LEU A 417 17.27 -2.52 -2.04
C LEU A 417 17.83 -2.78 -0.63
N HIS A 418 18.37 -3.96 -0.37
CA HIS A 418 18.79 -4.43 0.95
C HIS A 418 17.70 -4.27 2.02
N PRO A 419 16.46 -4.72 1.76
CA PRO A 419 15.36 -4.53 2.69
C PRO A 419 15.61 -5.30 3.98
N ARG A 420 15.29 -4.69 5.12
CA ARG A 420 15.41 -5.33 6.43
C ARG A 420 14.21 -6.19 6.78
N PHE A 421 13.09 -5.97 6.13
CA PHE A 421 11.87 -6.76 6.24
C PHE A 421 11.10 -6.73 4.92
N VAL A 422 10.20 -7.69 4.76
CA VAL A 422 9.22 -7.74 3.68
C VAL A 422 7.83 -7.88 4.28
N ARG A 423 6.96 -6.92 4.04
CA ARG A 423 5.52 -6.99 4.33
C ARG A 423 4.82 -7.66 3.16
N PHE A 424 3.95 -8.64 3.44
CA PHE A 424 3.17 -9.40 2.45
C PHE A 424 1.89 -9.99 3.08
N PRO A 425 0.92 -10.53 2.33
CA PRO A 425 0.78 -10.59 0.87
C PRO A 425 0.19 -9.31 0.30
N GLY A 426 -0.07 -8.32 1.13
CA GLY A 426 -0.63 -7.04 0.75
C GLY A 426 -1.13 -6.22 1.90
N GLY A 427 -1.84 -5.17 1.55
CA GLY A 427 -2.66 -4.33 2.39
C GLY A 427 -4.14 -4.69 2.21
N CYS A 428 -4.81 -4.02 1.25
CA CYS A 428 -6.21 -4.32 0.93
C CYS A 428 -6.44 -5.76 0.47
N VAL A 429 -5.47 -6.40 -0.19
CA VAL A 429 -5.55 -7.83 -0.58
C VAL A 429 -5.66 -8.75 0.63
N ALA A 430 -4.98 -8.44 1.75
CA ALA A 430 -5.09 -9.23 2.99
C ALA A 430 -6.51 -9.19 3.56
N HIS A 431 -7.19 -8.05 3.46
CA HIS A 431 -8.57 -7.85 3.89
C HIS A 431 -9.62 -8.45 2.94
N GLY A 432 -9.36 -8.41 1.63
CA GLY A 432 -10.26 -8.89 0.60
C GLY A 432 -11.50 -8.02 0.36
N ASN A 433 -12.22 -8.32 -0.70
CA ASN A 433 -13.49 -7.67 -1.07
C ASN A 433 -14.68 -8.37 -0.38
N GLY A 434 -14.85 -8.13 0.90
CA GLY A 434 -15.86 -8.77 1.75
C GLY A 434 -15.29 -9.93 2.57
N ILE A 435 -16.07 -10.38 3.55
CA ILE A 435 -15.65 -11.42 4.54
C ILE A 435 -15.23 -12.72 3.86
N ASP A 436 -15.96 -13.13 2.82
CA ASP A 436 -15.71 -14.39 2.10
C ASP A 436 -14.43 -14.33 1.22
N ASN A 437 -13.88 -13.12 1.00
CA ASN A 437 -12.68 -12.90 0.20
C ASN A 437 -11.45 -12.50 1.04
N ILE A 438 -11.52 -12.56 2.37
CA ILE A 438 -10.36 -12.38 3.24
C ILE A 438 -9.29 -13.40 2.86
N TYR A 439 -8.04 -12.93 2.68
CA TYR A 439 -6.91 -13.81 2.35
C TYR A 439 -6.64 -14.81 3.48
N ARG A 440 -6.85 -16.09 3.22
CA ARG A 440 -6.59 -17.18 4.16
C ARG A 440 -5.25 -17.83 3.83
N TRP A 441 -4.23 -17.60 4.64
CA TRP A 441 -2.88 -18.10 4.42
C TRP A 441 -2.82 -19.62 4.19
N LYS A 442 -3.68 -20.38 4.85
CA LYS A 442 -3.78 -21.84 4.70
C LYS A 442 -4.12 -22.27 3.28
N ASN A 443 -4.80 -21.42 2.51
CA ASN A 443 -5.13 -21.67 1.11
C ASN A 443 -3.90 -21.56 0.20
N SER A 444 -2.82 -20.93 0.65
CA SER A 444 -1.64 -20.60 -0.14
C SER A 444 -0.42 -21.48 0.15
N VAL A 445 -0.57 -22.53 0.96
CA VAL A 445 0.51 -23.44 1.35
C VAL A 445 0.19 -24.89 0.97
N GLY A 446 1.21 -25.74 0.93
CA GLY A 446 1.08 -27.13 0.47
C GLY A 446 1.32 -27.30 -1.03
N PRO A 447 1.03 -28.47 -1.61
CA PRO A 447 1.16 -28.72 -3.04
C PRO A 447 0.34 -27.74 -3.88
N LEU A 448 0.85 -27.34 -5.06
CA LEU A 448 0.20 -26.30 -5.88
C LEU A 448 -1.23 -26.68 -6.29
N GLU A 449 -1.45 -27.95 -6.59
CA GLU A 449 -2.78 -28.48 -6.95
C GLU A 449 -3.79 -28.52 -5.78
N ALA A 450 -3.31 -28.40 -4.54
CA ALA A 450 -4.16 -28.37 -3.35
C ALA A 450 -4.41 -26.95 -2.81
N ARG A 451 -3.75 -25.93 -3.35
CA ARG A 451 -3.98 -24.54 -2.98
C ARG A 451 -5.35 -24.09 -3.51
N LYS A 452 -6.03 -23.23 -2.76
CA LYS A 452 -7.35 -22.73 -3.14
C LYS A 452 -7.23 -21.33 -3.74
N PRO A 453 -7.30 -21.17 -5.06
CA PRO A 453 -7.22 -19.87 -5.71
C PRO A 453 -8.38 -18.96 -5.31
N MET A 454 -8.24 -17.67 -5.56
CA MET A 454 -9.23 -16.66 -5.17
C MET A 454 -9.23 -15.46 -6.13
N GLY A 455 -10.37 -14.76 -6.18
CA GLY A 455 -10.41 -13.44 -6.80
C GLY A 455 -9.58 -12.43 -6.01
N ASN A 456 -8.84 -11.58 -6.72
CA ASN A 456 -8.12 -10.46 -6.14
C ASN A 456 -9.06 -9.26 -6.01
N LEU A 457 -8.97 -8.55 -4.88
CA LEU A 457 -9.72 -7.30 -4.65
C LEU A 457 -9.52 -6.27 -5.77
N TRP A 458 -8.37 -6.28 -6.44
CA TRP A 458 -8.04 -5.40 -7.56
C TRP A 458 -8.61 -5.85 -8.90
N GLY A 459 -9.46 -6.89 -8.92
CA GLY A 459 -10.23 -7.29 -10.10
C GLY A 459 -9.47 -8.19 -11.07
N TYR A 460 -8.68 -9.13 -10.56
CA TYR A 460 -8.12 -10.23 -11.33
C TYR A 460 -8.01 -11.51 -10.47
N HIS A 461 -7.54 -12.59 -11.05
CA HIS A 461 -7.44 -13.89 -10.38
C HIS A 461 -6.07 -14.08 -9.72
N GLN A 462 -6.05 -14.71 -8.53
CA GLN A 462 -4.84 -15.14 -7.83
C GLN A 462 -4.81 -16.66 -7.74
N THR A 463 -3.79 -17.30 -8.33
CA THR A 463 -3.60 -18.76 -8.24
C THR A 463 -3.06 -19.20 -6.87
N LEU A 464 -2.61 -18.26 -6.04
CA LEU A 464 -1.86 -18.50 -4.80
C LEU A 464 -0.61 -19.38 -4.99
N GLY A 465 -0.06 -19.40 -6.22
CA GLY A 465 1.22 -20.03 -6.52
C GLY A 465 2.38 -19.32 -5.81
N LEU A 466 2.36 -17.99 -5.78
CA LEU A 466 3.13 -17.18 -4.85
C LEU A 466 2.35 -17.10 -3.54
N GLY A 467 2.67 -17.98 -2.61
CA GLY A 467 1.98 -18.09 -1.32
C GLY A 467 2.90 -17.86 -0.14
N TYR A 468 2.40 -18.16 1.06
CA TYR A 468 3.15 -17.87 2.30
C TYR A 468 4.48 -18.61 2.37
N PHE A 469 4.59 -19.84 1.84
CA PHE A 469 5.87 -20.54 1.79
C PHE A 469 6.90 -19.77 0.97
N GLU A 470 6.50 -19.33 -0.22
CA GLU A 470 7.38 -18.61 -1.16
C GLU A 470 7.77 -17.23 -0.62
N TYR A 471 6.86 -16.53 0.08
CA TYR A 471 7.19 -15.26 0.75
C TYR A 471 8.20 -15.45 1.86
N PHE A 472 8.01 -16.43 2.74
CA PHE A 472 8.97 -16.74 3.81
C PHE A 472 10.34 -17.13 3.24
N GLN A 473 10.37 -17.96 2.20
CA GLN A 473 11.60 -18.38 1.54
C GLN A 473 12.31 -17.18 0.89
N PHE A 474 11.58 -16.29 0.26
CA PHE A 474 12.16 -15.06 -0.30
C PHE A 474 12.76 -14.16 0.78
N CYS A 475 12.09 -13.97 1.90
CA CYS A 475 12.64 -13.22 3.03
C CYS A 475 13.97 -13.81 3.50
N GLU A 476 14.04 -15.13 3.66
CA GLU A 476 15.28 -15.81 4.06
C GLU A 476 16.37 -15.65 2.99
N ASP A 477 16.04 -15.81 1.70
CA ASP A 477 16.97 -15.69 0.58
C ASP A 477 17.65 -14.32 0.47
N ILE A 478 16.98 -13.26 0.91
CA ILE A 478 17.49 -11.87 0.90
C ILE A 478 17.93 -11.36 2.28
N GLY A 479 17.79 -12.18 3.33
CA GLY A 479 18.16 -11.83 4.70
C GLY A 479 17.25 -10.79 5.35
N ALA A 480 15.97 -10.76 4.97
CA ALA A 480 14.95 -9.86 5.50
C ALA A 480 14.03 -10.57 6.51
N GLU A 481 13.50 -9.82 7.49
CA GLU A 481 12.49 -10.34 8.41
C GLU A 481 11.14 -10.46 7.68
N PRO A 482 10.41 -11.57 7.81
CA PRO A 482 9.05 -11.66 7.29
C PRO A 482 8.06 -10.87 8.15
N LEU A 483 7.18 -10.13 7.49
CA LEU A 483 6.07 -9.40 8.12
C LEU A 483 4.77 -9.74 7.39
N PRO A 484 4.17 -10.91 7.68
CA PRO A 484 2.83 -11.22 7.17
C PRO A 484 1.79 -10.29 7.78
N VAL A 485 0.85 -9.82 6.94
CA VAL A 485 -0.32 -9.04 7.35
C VAL A 485 -1.58 -9.90 7.19
N LEU A 486 -2.40 -9.91 8.23
CA LEU A 486 -3.67 -10.63 8.26
C LEU A 486 -4.80 -9.67 8.62
N ALA A 487 -6.00 -9.93 8.10
CA ALA A 487 -7.17 -9.13 8.45
C ALA A 487 -7.47 -9.20 9.95
N ALA A 488 -7.96 -8.10 10.51
CA ALA A 488 -8.40 -8.01 11.90
C ALA A 488 -9.81 -8.61 12.14
N GLY A 489 -10.22 -9.57 11.32
CA GLY A 489 -11.56 -10.15 11.36
C GLY A 489 -12.63 -9.30 10.68
N VAL A 490 -12.22 -8.28 9.95
CA VAL A 490 -13.08 -7.39 9.14
C VAL A 490 -12.55 -7.32 7.71
N PRO A 491 -13.42 -7.11 6.69
CA PRO A 491 -12.98 -6.97 5.30
C PRO A 491 -12.40 -5.57 5.04
N CYS A 492 -11.89 -5.35 3.84
CA CYS A 492 -11.40 -4.02 3.42
C CYS A 492 -12.48 -2.94 3.62
N GLN A 493 -12.05 -1.77 4.09
CA GLN A 493 -12.93 -0.61 4.36
C GLN A 493 -13.70 -0.12 3.11
N ASN A 494 -13.30 -0.56 1.93
CA ASN A 494 -13.94 -0.23 0.66
C ASN A 494 -14.71 -1.41 0.04
N SER A 495 -14.93 -2.49 0.78
CA SER A 495 -15.62 -3.66 0.25
C SER A 495 -17.14 -3.43 0.12
N ALA A 496 -17.75 -4.09 -0.87
CA ALA A 496 -19.19 -4.05 -1.11
C ALA A 496 -19.98 -4.81 -0.02
N CYS A 497 -21.27 -4.47 0.11
CA CYS A 497 -22.19 -5.26 0.90
C CYS A 497 -22.40 -6.65 0.30
N ILE A 498 -22.61 -7.65 1.16
CA ILE A 498 -23.12 -8.95 0.76
C ILE A 498 -24.57 -8.75 0.26
N PRO A 499 -24.95 -9.27 -0.92
CA PRO A 499 -26.31 -9.17 -1.42
C PRO A 499 -27.36 -9.63 -0.39
N GLY A 500 -28.36 -8.79 -0.14
CA GLY A 500 -29.42 -9.03 0.83
C GLY A 500 -29.04 -8.84 2.31
N LYS A 501 -27.79 -8.43 2.60
CA LYS A 501 -27.31 -8.10 3.95
C LYS A 501 -26.84 -6.64 4.00
N PRO A 502 -27.76 -5.68 4.20
CA PRO A 502 -27.39 -4.27 4.38
C PRO A 502 -26.38 -4.12 5.53
N LEU A 503 -25.50 -3.12 5.42
CA LEU A 503 -24.47 -2.84 6.42
C LEU A 503 -23.46 -3.99 6.65
N SER A 504 -23.30 -4.89 5.69
CA SER A 504 -22.27 -5.93 5.74
C SER A 504 -20.97 -5.55 5.02
N GLY A 505 -20.96 -4.43 4.29
CA GLY A 505 -19.80 -3.93 3.57
C GLY A 505 -18.97 -2.95 4.41
N GLY A 506 -17.88 -2.47 3.82
CA GLY A 506 -16.89 -1.69 4.53
C GLY A 506 -16.41 -2.46 5.76
N GLN A 507 -16.33 -1.85 6.90
CA GLN A 507 -16.01 -2.54 8.16
C GLN A 507 -17.19 -2.55 9.14
N GLN A 508 -18.41 -2.50 8.62
CA GLN A 508 -19.64 -2.66 9.40
C GLN A 508 -20.06 -4.13 9.53
N GLY A 509 -19.47 -5.03 8.74
CA GLY A 509 -19.60 -6.48 8.86
C GLY A 509 -18.26 -7.12 9.17
N GLY A 510 -18.14 -7.82 10.28
CA GLY A 510 -16.97 -8.64 10.61
C GLY A 510 -17.26 -10.13 10.46
N ILE A 511 -16.24 -10.97 10.58
CA ILE A 511 -16.40 -12.41 10.75
C ILE A 511 -17.39 -12.65 11.89
N PRO A 512 -18.40 -13.51 11.73
CA PRO A 512 -19.36 -13.83 12.81
C PRO A 512 -18.63 -14.23 14.10
N MET A 513 -19.14 -13.78 15.24
CA MET A 513 -18.44 -14.00 16.53
C MET A 513 -18.29 -15.51 16.86
N GLU A 514 -19.24 -16.32 16.43
CA GLU A 514 -19.18 -17.79 16.55
C GLU A 514 -18.06 -18.44 15.71
N GLU A 515 -17.52 -17.73 14.72
CA GLU A 515 -16.39 -18.17 13.88
C GLU A 515 -15.05 -17.54 14.30
N MET A 516 -15.06 -16.54 15.18
CA MET A 516 -13.85 -15.81 15.57
C MET A 516 -12.81 -16.68 16.27
N ASP A 517 -13.20 -17.64 17.11
CA ASP A 517 -12.24 -18.55 17.75
C ASP A 517 -11.47 -19.40 16.73
N ALA A 518 -12.16 -19.86 15.68
CA ALA A 518 -11.52 -20.57 14.58
C ALA A 518 -10.57 -19.65 13.78
N TYR A 519 -10.96 -18.40 13.58
CA TYR A 519 -10.12 -17.42 12.90
C TYR A 519 -8.87 -17.05 13.71
N VAL A 520 -9.02 -16.84 15.02
CA VAL A 520 -7.89 -16.65 15.94
C VAL A 520 -6.95 -17.85 15.88
N GLN A 521 -7.49 -19.09 15.88
CA GLN A 521 -6.66 -20.28 15.75
C GLN A 521 -5.90 -20.33 14.43
N ASP A 522 -6.48 -19.84 13.31
CA ASP A 522 -5.76 -19.71 12.03
C ASP A 522 -4.52 -18.84 12.13
N ILE A 523 -4.58 -17.74 12.89
CA ILE A 523 -3.45 -16.83 13.11
C ILE A 523 -2.38 -17.50 13.98
N LEU A 524 -2.79 -18.20 15.04
CA LEU A 524 -1.86 -18.97 15.88
C LEU A 524 -1.20 -20.11 15.10
N ASP A 525 -1.93 -20.78 14.21
CA ASP A 525 -1.40 -21.81 13.32
C ASP A 525 -0.35 -21.27 12.34
N LEU A 526 -0.44 -20.00 11.91
CA LEU A 526 0.59 -19.38 11.10
C LEU A 526 1.93 -19.27 11.83
N ILE A 527 1.89 -18.92 13.11
CA ILE A 527 3.11 -18.86 13.94
C ILE A 527 3.70 -20.27 14.06
N GLU A 528 2.87 -21.28 14.27
CA GLU A 528 3.30 -22.68 14.28
C GLU A 528 3.85 -23.14 12.92
N TYR A 529 3.22 -22.73 11.81
CA TYR A 529 3.74 -22.99 10.47
C TYR A 529 5.14 -22.42 10.30
N ALA A 530 5.33 -21.17 10.69
CA ALA A 530 6.60 -20.46 10.51
C ALA A 530 7.68 -20.95 11.48
N ASN A 531 7.36 -21.15 12.77
CA ASN A 531 8.34 -21.33 13.84
C ASN A 531 8.30 -22.69 14.52
N GLY A 532 7.22 -23.47 14.35
CA GLY A 532 7.00 -24.72 15.07
C GLY A 532 7.94 -25.86 14.72
N ASP A 533 7.98 -26.86 15.59
CA ASP A 533 8.73 -28.10 15.39
C ASP A 533 7.93 -29.08 14.49
N PRO A 534 8.48 -29.50 13.32
CA PRO A 534 7.81 -30.43 12.41
C PRO A 534 7.42 -31.79 13.02
N LYS A 535 8.07 -32.18 14.11
CA LYS A 535 7.77 -33.43 14.81
C LYS A 535 6.57 -33.33 15.74
N LYS A 536 6.17 -32.09 16.09
CA LYS A 536 5.13 -31.82 17.11
C LYS A 536 3.89 -31.15 16.55
N ASN A 537 4.03 -30.45 15.40
CA ASN A 537 2.97 -29.64 14.85
C ASN A 537 2.75 -29.94 13.36
N LYS A 538 1.47 -30.12 12.97
CA LYS A 538 1.09 -30.47 11.58
C LYS A 538 1.44 -29.37 10.57
N TRP A 539 1.35 -28.10 10.98
CA TRP A 539 1.66 -26.98 10.09
C TRP A 539 3.16 -26.86 9.85
N ALA A 540 3.97 -27.00 10.91
CA ALA A 540 5.42 -27.06 10.77
C ALA A 540 5.87 -28.30 9.96
N LYS A 541 5.13 -29.43 10.08
CA LYS A 541 5.36 -30.62 9.24
C LYS A 541 5.11 -30.31 7.76
N MET A 542 4.02 -29.60 7.43
CA MET A 542 3.72 -29.18 6.07
C MET A 542 4.85 -28.30 5.48
N ARG A 543 5.39 -27.35 6.26
CA ARG A 543 6.57 -26.57 5.87
C ARG A 543 7.78 -27.46 5.57
N ALA A 544 8.04 -28.45 6.42
CA ALA A 544 9.15 -29.40 6.24
C ALA A 544 8.97 -30.25 4.99
N GLU A 545 7.74 -30.71 4.71
CA GLU A 545 7.39 -31.47 3.50
C GLU A 545 7.54 -30.64 2.22
N ALA A 546 7.35 -29.32 2.33
CA ALA A 546 7.67 -28.37 1.24
C ALA A 546 9.20 -28.13 1.05
N GLY A 547 10.04 -28.78 1.85
CA GLY A 547 11.50 -28.72 1.73
C GLY A 547 12.21 -27.79 2.74
N HIS A 548 11.46 -27.18 3.69
CA HIS A 548 12.03 -26.29 4.69
C HIS A 548 11.77 -26.77 6.14
N PRO A 549 12.55 -27.72 6.67
CA PRO A 549 12.35 -28.26 8.02
C PRO A 549 12.71 -27.28 9.16
N LYS A 550 13.58 -26.29 8.91
CA LYS A 550 13.98 -25.27 9.89
C LYS A 550 12.88 -24.20 10.04
N PRO A 551 12.78 -23.51 11.18
CA PRO A 551 11.89 -22.37 11.34
C PRO A 551 12.31 -21.19 10.45
N PHE A 552 11.35 -20.40 10.00
CA PHE A 552 11.57 -19.13 9.29
C PHE A 552 11.86 -17.96 10.25
N ASN A 553 11.81 -18.18 11.55
CA ASN A 553 12.08 -17.19 12.60
C ASN A 553 11.16 -15.95 12.51
N LEU A 554 9.86 -16.18 12.33
CA LEU A 554 8.84 -15.13 12.33
C LEU A 554 8.86 -14.37 13.67
N LYS A 555 8.96 -13.05 13.63
CA LYS A 555 9.00 -12.14 14.79
C LYS A 555 7.91 -11.09 14.76
N TYR A 556 7.36 -10.78 13.61
CA TYR A 556 6.40 -9.71 13.38
C TYR A 556 5.15 -10.24 12.70
N ILE A 557 3.97 -9.78 13.13
CA ILE A 557 2.70 -10.01 12.46
C ILE A 557 1.93 -8.70 12.44
N GLY A 558 1.51 -8.25 11.26
CA GLY A 558 0.56 -7.17 11.11
C GLY A 558 -0.88 -7.70 11.24
N ILE A 559 -1.69 -7.05 12.04
CA ILE A 559 -3.12 -7.35 12.20
C ILE A 559 -3.92 -6.13 11.77
N GLY A 560 -4.64 -6.29 10.68
CA GLY A 560 -5.38 -5.21 10.02
C GLY A 560 -4.54 -4.44 9.00
N ASN A 561 -5.23 -3.64 8.20
CA ASN A 561 -4.67 -2.73 7.22
C ASN A 561 -5.64 -1.58 6.96
N GLU A 562 -5.23 -0.34 7.26
CA GLU A 562 -6.06 0.85 7.03
C GLU A 562 -7.48 0.77 7.63
N ASP A 563 -7.62 0.08 8.74
CA ASP A 563 -8.93 -0.17 9.32
C ASP A 563 -9.59 1.11 9.82
N LEU A 564 -10.88 1.23 9.56
CA LEU A 564 -11.74 2.16 10.27
C LEU A 564 -11.91 1.66 11.71
N ILE A 565 -11.72 2.53 12.69
CA ILE A 565 -11.74 2.15 14.10
C ILE A 565 -13.18 2.07 14.60
N THR A 566 -13.86 1.00 14.19
CA THR A 566 -15.23 0.71 14.57
C THR A 566 -15.28 -0.22 15.78
N PRO A 567 -16.39 -0.30 16.54
CA PRO A 567 -16.53 -1.28 17.61
C PRO A 567 -16.35 -2.72 17.14
N ILE A 568 -16.76 -3.02 15.89
CA ILE A 568 -16.63 -4.36 15.27
C ILE A 568 -15.15 -4.69 15.06
N PHE A 569 -14.36 -3.74 14.59
CA PHE A 569 -12.92 -3.87 14.46
C PHE A 569 -12.25 -4.05 15.82
N GLU A 570 -12.55 -3.14 16.78
CA GLU A 570 -11.91 -3.15 18.11
C GLU A 570 -12.07 -4.49 18.81
N GLU A 571 -13.29 -5.03 18.81
CA GLU A 571 -13.61 -6.32 19.45
C GLU A 571 -12.78 -7.48 18.86
N ARG A 572 -12.74 -7.59 17.54
CA ARG A 572 -12.03 -8.67 16.83
C ARG A 572 -10.52 -8.54 16.94
N PHE A 573 -9.99 -7.34 16.77
CA PHE A 573 -8.58 -7.07 16.96
C PHE A 573 -8.12 -7.44 18.38
N GLU A 574 -8.90 -7.06 19.40
CA GLU A 574 -8.57 -7.33 20.79
C GLU A 574 -8.52 -8.84 21.09
N MET A 575 -9.46 -9.65 20.54
CA MET A 575 -9.44 -11.11 20.63
C MET A 575 -8.16 -11.70 20.04
N ILE A 576 -7.81 -11.29 18.82
CA ILE A 576 -6.60 -11.75 18.12
C ILE A 576 -5.34 -11.36 18.90
N PHE A 577 -5.24 -10.08 19.27
CA PHE A 577 -4.07 -9.56 19.98
C PHE A 577 -3.82 -10.26 21.31
N LYS A 578 -4.87 -10.46 22.12
CA LYS A 578 -4.77 -11.16 23.40
C LYS A 578 -4.30 -12.60 23.23
N ALA A 579 -4.87 -13.33 22.27
CA ALA A 579 -4.51 -14.72 22.01
C ALA A 579 -3.05 -14.87 21.54
N VAL A 580 -2.57 -13.99 20.65
CA VAL A 580 -1.18 -14.00 20.22
C VAL A 580 -0.25 -13.65 21.37
N LYS A 581 -0.55 -12.60 22.15
CA LYS A 581 0.26 -12.16 23.27
C LYS A 581 0.35 -13.21 24.40
N GLU A 582 -0.72 -13.95 24.66
CA GLU A 582 -0.76 -15.01 25.66
C GLU A 582 0.08 -16.22 25.23
N LYS A 583 -0.05 -16.66 23.97
CA LYS A 583 0.58 -17.89 23.50
C LYS A 583 2.00 -17.69 22.97
N TYR A 584 2.26 -16.55 22.35
CA TYR A 584 3.54 -16.20 21.67
C TYR A 584 3.98 -14.77 22.03
N PRO A 585 4.33 -14.51 23.30
CA PRO A 585 4.69 -13.16 23.77
C PRO A 585 5.92 -12.57 23.06
N GLU A 586 6.74 -13.41 22.42
CA GLU A 586 7.90 -12.99 21.61
C GLU A 586 7.52 -12.41 20.24
N ILE A 587 6.30 -12.61 19.78
CA ILE A 587 5.82 -12.06 18.52
C ILE A 587 5.39 -10.61 18.71
N THR A 588 5.96 -9.71 17.94
CA THR A 588 5.56 -8.32 17.87
C THR A 588 4.34 -8.19 16.95
N VAL A 589 3.19 -7.90 17.54
CA VAL A 589 1.98 -7.57 16.81
C VAL A 589 2.03 -6.08 16.43
N ILE A 590 1.77 -5.79 15.14
CA ILE A 590 1.64 -4.44 14.60
C ILE A 590 0.15 -4.21 14.32
N GLY A 591 -0.44 -3.22 15.00
CA GLY A 591 -1.84 -2.81 14.80
C GLY A 591 -1.94 -1.71 13.75
N THR A 592 -3.16 -1.31 13.40
CA THR A 592 -3.43 -0.24 12.44
C THR A 592 -4.01 1.00 13.13
N VAL A 593 -3.77 2.18 12.58
CA VAL A 593 -4.36 3.45 13.04
C VAL A 593 -5.10 4.19 11.92
N GLY A 594 -5.65 3.43 10.98
CA GLY A 594 -6.43 3.97 9.86
C GLY A 594 -5.59 4.34 8.63
N PRO A 595 -6.27 4.88 7.59
CA PRO A 595 -5.65 5.11 6.27
C PRO A 595 -4.98 6.48 6.10
N PHE A 596 -4.95 7.33 7.14
CA PHE A 596 -4.49 8.72 7.05
C PHE A 596 -3.60 9.12 8.22
N TYR A 597 -2.78 10.14 8.01
CA TYR A 597 -1.86 10.69 9.01
C TYR A 597 -2.55 11.55 10.09
N GLU A 598 -3.82 11.85 9.93
CA GLU A 598 -4.64 12.65 10.85
C GLU A 598 -6.12 12.27 10.70
N GLY A 599 -6.94 12.70 11.62
CA GLY A 599 -8.40 12.54 11.56
C GLY A 599 -8.91 11.47 12.52
N THR A 600 -10.18 11.11 12.34
CA THR A 600 -10.95 10.31 13.30
C THR A 600 -10.32 8.94 13.57
N ASP A 601 -10.05 8.17 12.52
CA ASP A 601 -9.52 6.81 12.69
C ASP A 601 -8.10 6.82 13.24
N TYR A 602 -7.26 7.78 12.80
CA TYR A 602 -5.92 7.96 13.34
C TYR A 602 -5.95 8.24 14.86
N GLU A 603 -6.75 9.23 15.31
CA GLU A 603 -6.83 9.57 16.73
C GLU A 603 -7.42 8.40 17.56
N ALA A 604 -8.47 7.75 17.04
CA ALA A 604 -9.11 6.62 17.70
C ALA A 604 -8.18 5.39 17.74
N GLY A 605 -7.49 5.09 16.64
CA GLY A 605 -6.55 3.96 16.54
C GLY A 605 -5.36 4.11 17.49
N TRP A 606 -4.76 5.28 17.56
CA TRP A 606 -3.70 5.56 18.53
C TRP A 606 -4.16 5.41 19.98
N LYS A 607 -5.37 5.92 20.31
CA LYS A 607 -5.97 5.76 21.63
C LYS A 607 -6.24 4.30 21.96
N PHE A 608 -6.79 3.54 21.01
CA PHE A 608 -7.08 2.13 21.13
C PHE A 608 -5.80 1.28 21.33
N ALA A 609 -4.80 1.46 20.45
CA ALA A 609 -3.53 0.77 20.53
C ALA A 609 -2.78 1.06 21.85
N THR A 610 -2.81 2.32 22.29
CA THR A 610 -2.22 2.71 23.58
C THR A 610 -2.92 2.03 24.75
N ARG A 611 -4.26 1.96 24.76
CA ARG A 611 -5.06 1.30 25.80
C ARG A 611 -4.73 -0.20 25.90
N LEU A 612 -4.50 -0.87 24.79
CA LEU A 612 -4.15 -2.28 24.74
C LEU A 612 -2.67 -2.57 24.95
N ASN A 613 -1.81 -1.56 24.99
CA ASN A 613 -0.36 -1.71 24.97
C ASN A 613 0.13 -2.51 23.74
N VAL A 614 -0.41 -2.21 22.58
CA VAL A 614 0.08 -2.74 21.30
C VAL A 614 1.52 -2.23 21.11
N PRO A 615 2.51 -3.09 20.80
CA PRO A 615 3.91 -2.66 20.77
C PRO A 615 4.24 -1.72 19.61
N MET A 616 3.54 -1.82 18.49
CA MET A 616 3.77 -1.03 17.28
C MET A 616 2.47 -0.80 16.52
N VAL A 617 2.34 0.35 15.87
CA VAL A 617 1.21 0.70 15.01
C VAL A 617 1.67 1.01 13.59
N ASP A 618 0.84 0.65 12.63
CA ASP A 618 1.03 0.89 11.21
C ASP A 618 0.34 2.20 10.81
N GLU A 619 1.14 3.17 10.33
CA GLU A 619 0.67 4.45 9.81
C GLU A 619 0.81 4.49 8.29
N HIS A 620 -0.21 5.00 7.62
CA HIS A 620 -0.25 5.15 6.18
C HIS A 620 -0.54 6.58 5.78
N TYR A 621 0.21 7.11 4.79
CA TYR A 621 -0.15 8.37 4.15
C TYR A 621 0.51 8.58 2.79
N TYR A 622 -0.31 9.03 1.87
CA TYR A 622 0.08 9.46 0.53
C TYR A 622 -0.16 10.96 0.44
N ASN A 623 0.91 11.75 0.45
CA ASN A 623 0.82 13.19 0.56
C ASN A 623 1.54 13.92 -0.57
N THR A 624 1.27 15.22 -0.70
CA THR A 624 1.94 16.08 -1.67
C THR A 624 3.38 16.39 -1.26
N PRO A 625 4.27 16.76 -2.19
CA PRO A 625 5.63 17.21 -1.87
C PRO A 625 5.69 18.30 -0.80
N GLY A 626 4.80 19.30 -0.90
CA GLY A 626 4.73 20.38 0.10
C GLY A 626 4.40 19.88 1.52
N TRP A 627 3.58 18.82 1.64
CA TRP A 627 3.33 18.21 2.94
C TRP A 627 4.61 17.65 3.55
N PHE A 628 5.38 16.86 2.80
CA PHE A 628 6.64 16.27 3.29
C PHE A 628 7.66 17.35 3.68
N ILE A 629 7.77 18.43 2.88
CA ILE A 629 8.66 19.56 3.17
C ILE A 629 8.26 20.25 4.48
N ASN A 630 6.97 20.44 4.73
CA ASN A 630 6.47 21.22 5.85
C ASN A 630 6.21 20.41 7.13
N ASN A 631 6.29 19.07 7.09
CA ASN A 631 6.05 18.18 8.23
C ASN A 631 7.26 17.31 8.61
N GLN A 632 8.51 17.80 8.41
CA GLN A 632 9.71 17.06 8.80
C GLN A 632 9.84 16.87 10.32
N ASP A 633 9.09 17.63 11.12
CA ASP A 633 9.01 17.52 12.58
C ASP A 633 7.85 16.62 13.05
N TYR A 634 7.17 15.91 12.14
CA TYR A 634 5.96 15.13 12.44
C TYR A 634 6.20 14.14 13.58
N TYR A 635 7.27 13.36 13.52
CA TYR A 635 7.64 12.40 14.54
C TYR A 635 8.44 12.97 15.73
N ASP A 636 8.93 14.20 15.65
CA ASP A 636 9.64 14.85 16.77
C ASP A 636 8.72 15.03 17.98
N ARG A 637 7.42 15.15 17.74
CA ARG A 637 6.38 15.39 18.77
C ARG A 637 5.82 14.11 19.40
N TYR A 638 6.20 12.93 18.88
CA TYR A 638 5.67 11.67 19.37
C TYR A 638 6.20 11.32 20.75
N ASP A 639 5.30 10.85 21.62
CA ASP A 639 5.62 10.35 22.96
C ASP A 639 6.35 8.99 22.82
N ARG A 640 7.62 8.96 23.23
CA ARG A 640 8.48 7.78 23.15
C ARG A 640 8.04 6.64 24.07
N THR A 641 7.11 6.86 24.99
CA THR A 641 6.52 5.85 25.88
C THR A 641 5.31 5.13 25.25
N LYS A 642 4.82 5.61 24.12
CA LYS A 642 3.71 5.05 23.36
C LYS A 642 4.18 3.95 22.39
N PRO A 643 3.27 3.22 21.72
CA PRO A 643 3.64 2.27 20.67
C PRO A 643 4.65 2.83 19.68
N LYS A 644 5.55 1.97 19.20
CA LYS A 644 6.43 2.32 18.08
C LYS A 644 5.64 2.50 16.81
N VAL A 645 6.25 3.12 15.80
CA VAL A 645 5.64 3.36 14.50
C VAL A 645 6.28 2.47 13.44
N TYR A 646 5.45 1.83 12.66
CA TYR A 646 5.74 1.34 11.33
C TYR A 646 5.05 2.28 10.33
N LEU A 647 5.82 2.99 9.52
CA LEU A 647 5.30 3.75 8.38
C LEU A 647 5.15 2.78 7.22
N GLY A 648 3.99 2.09 7.17
CA GLY A 648 3.81 0.90 6.34
C GLY A 648 3.52 1.19 4.89
N GLU A 649 2.91 2.34 4.60
CA GLU A 649 2.66 2.80 3.24
C GLU A 649 2.85 4.30 3.15
N TYR A 650 3.73 4.76 2.25
CA TYR A 650 3.88 6.17 1.95
C TYR A 650 4.41 6.39 0.54
N ALA A 651 4.02 7.49 -0.06
CA ALA A 651 4.61 8.04 -1.27
C ALA A 651 4.29 9.53 -1.41
N ALA A 652 5.14 10.26 -2.12
CA ALA A 652 4.86 11.63 -2.51
C ALA A 652 4.04 11.66 -3.81
N HIS A 653 2.91 12.34 -3.79
CA HIS A 653 1.98 12.41 -4.91
C HIS A 653 1.90 13.82 -5.51
N LEU A 654 2.30 13.96 -6.76
CA LEU A 654 2.01 15.10 -7.62
C LEU A 654 0.74 14.86 -8.45
N PRO A 655 0.09 15.90 -8.99
CA PRO A 655 -0.92 15.74 -10.03
C PRO A 655 -0.40 14.90 -11.21
N GLY A 656 -1.22 13.97 -11.71
CA GLY A 656 -0.79 13.00 -12.72
C GLY A 656 0.14 11.90 -12.18
N ARG A 657 0.47 11.92 -10.91
CA ARG A 657 1.22 10.92 -10.15
C ARG A 657 2.51 10.43 -10.83
N PRO A 658 3.40 11.31 -11.31
CA PRO A 658 4.70 10.89 -11.81
C PRO A 658 5.60 10.41 -10.66
N ASN A 659 6.51 9.49 -10.96
CA ASN A 659 7.68 9.22 -10.15
C ASN A 659 8.88 9.93 -10.80
N ASN A 660 9.38 11.01 -10.20
CA ASN A 660 10.41 11.88 -10.74
C ASN A 660 11.37 12.38 -9.64
N ILE A 661 12.35 13.24 -10.01
CA ILE A 661 13.31 13.78 -9.04
C ILE A 661 12.61 14.56 -7.91
N GLU A 662 11.54 15.31 -8.18
CA GLU A 662 10.83 16.04 -7.13
C GLU A 662 10.26 15.12 -6.07
N THR A 663 9.50 14.09 -6.47
CA THR A 663 8.91 13.12 -5.53
C THR A 663 10.00 12.35 -4.81
N ALA A 664 11.01 11.87 -5.52
CA ALA A 664 12.12 11.12 -4.95
C ALA A 664 12.93 11.91 -3.91
N LEU A 665 13.16 13.19 -4.14
CA LEU A 665 13.93 14.03 -3.22
C LEU A 665 13.13 14.49 -2.00
N VAL A 666 11.81 14.72 -2.12
CA VAL A 666 11.01 15.04 -0.92
C VAL A 666 10.85 13.81 -0.03
N GLU A 667 10.77 12.61 -0.60
CA GLU A 667 10.84 11.36 0.15
C GLU A 667 12.20 11.19 0.83
N ALA A 668 13.30 11.45 0.12
CA ALA A 668 14.63 11.45 0.71
C ALA A 668 14.78 12.48 1.84
N LEU A 669 14.25 13.68 1.66
CA LEU A 669 14.21 14.72 2.68
C LEU A 669 13.48 14.26 3.94
N TYR A 670 12.31 13.64 3.77
CA TYR A 670 11.52 13.12 4.88
C TYR A 670 12.21 11.95 5.58
N LEU A 671 12.86 11.06 4.84
CA LEU A 671 13.63 9.95 5.41
C LEU A 671 14.81 10.42 6.28
N THR A 672 15.38 11.62 6.06
CA THR A 672 16.36 12.17 7.00
C THR A 672 15.76 12.42 8.39
N SER A 673 14.50 12.86 8.45
CA SER A 673 13.79 13.05 9.70
C SER A 673 13.32 11.73 10.33
N VAL A 674 13.00 10.76 9.51
CA VAL A 674 12.69 9.38 9.96
C VAL A 674 13.91 8.77 10.64
N GLU A 675 15.10 8.87 10.06
CA GLU A 675 16.34 8.40 10.72
C GLU A 675 16.61 9.12 12.03
N ARG A 676 16.37 10.45 12.10
CA ARG A 676 16.47 11.22 13.35
C ARG A 676 15.50 10.70 14.41
N ASN A 677 14.36 10.19 14.00
CA ASN A 677 13.31 9.65 14.84
C ASN A 677 13.27 8.11 14.86
N GLY A 678 14.35 7.44 14.47
CA GLY A 678 14.45 5.98 14.44
C GLY A 678 14.38 5.29 15.81
N ASP A 679 14.28 6.06 16.87
CA ASP A 679 13.94 5.61 18.23
C ASP A 679 12.45 5.41 18.45
N ILE A 680 11.59 6.04 17.65
CA ILE A 680 10.12 5.85 17.66
C ILE A 680 9.63 5.22 16.36
N VAL A 681 10.12 5.63 15.19
CA VAL A 681 9.83 5.00 13.90
C VAL A 681 10.74 3.81 13.72
N SER A 682 10.19 2.62 13.82
CA SER A 682 10.97 1.38 13.76
C SER A 682 11.13 0.81 12.36
N MET A 683 10.16 1.04 11.48
CA MET A 683 10.08 0.43 10.15
C MET A 683 9.44 1.41 9.17
N THR A 684 9.86 1.36 7.90
CA THR A 684 9.21 2.09 6.79
C THR A 684 9.21 1.27 5.52
N SER A 685 8.16 1.37 4.72
CA SER A 685 8.10 0.81 3.37
C SER A 685 7.32 1.69 2.41
N TYR A 686 7.91 1.92 1.23
CA TYR A 686 7.25 2.63 0.14
C TYR A 686 6.13 1.79 -0.48
N ALA A 687 5.07 2.41 -0.95
CA ALA A 687 3.94 1.73 -1.59
C ALA A 687 3.37 2.53 -2.78
N PRO A 688 2.89 1.79 -3.82
CA PRO A 688 3.07 0.38 -4.12
C PRO A 688 4.46 0.03 -4.68
N LEU A 689 4.79 -1.26 -4.69
CA LEU A 689 6.13 -1.75 -5.04
C LEU A 689 6.30 -2.07 -6.52
N LEU A 690 5.40 -2.85 -7.11
CA LEU A 690 5.51 -3.43 -8.44
C LEU A 690 4.29 -3.13 -9.30
N ALA A 691 4.51 -2.78 -10.57
CA ALA A 691 3.45 -2.66 -11.57
C ALA A 691 3.86 -3.23 -12.92
N LYS A 692 3.05 -4.16 -13.44
CA LYS A 692 3.17 -4.64 -14.80
C LYS A 692 2.67 -3.58 -15.78
N GLU A 693 3.47 -3.20 -16.77
CA GLU A 693 3.09 -2.26 -17.81
C GLU A 693 1.84 -2.74 -18.56
N GLY A 694 0.90 -1.85 -18.82
CA GLY A 694 -0.39 -2.17 -19.43
C GLY A 694 -1.46 -2.64 -18.43
N HIS A 695 -1.10 -2.98 -17.19
CA HIS A 695 -2.00 -3.47 -16.15
C HIS A 695 -1.98 -2.63 -14.87
N THR A 696 -1.46 -1.41 -14.94
CA THR A 696 -1.35 -0.51 -13.81
C THR A 696 -2.72 0.06 -13.42
N GLN A 697 -3.20 -0.26 -12.25
CA GLN A 697 -4.45 0.25 -11.66
C GLN A 697 -4.22 1.37 -10.65
N TRP A 698 -3.11 1.28 -9.93
CA TRP A 698 -2.66 2.27 -8.95
C TRP A 698 -1.23 2.72 -9.28
N ASN A 699 -0.95 4.00 -9.15
CA ASN A 699 0.36 4.61 -9.36
C ASN A 699 0.60 5.80 -8.39
N PRO A 700 1.85 6.28 -8.19
CA PRO A 700 3.08 5.78 -8.78
C PRO A 700 3.60 4.53 -8.10
N ASP A 701 4.16 3.59 -8.85
CA ASP A 701 4.84 2.41 -8.32
C ASP A 701 6.35 2.61 -8.26
N LEU A 702 7.02 1.85 -7.42
CA LEU A 702 8.48 1.96 -7.26
C LEU A 702 9.23 1.33 -8.44
N ILE A 703 8.70 0.22 -8.96
CA ILE A 703 9.30 -0.56 -10.06
C ILE A 703 8.22 -0.92 -11.06
N TYR A 704 8.38 -0.50 -12.30
CA TYR A 704 7.59 -0.99 -13.43
C TYR A 704 8.32 -2.14 -14.11
N PHE A 705 7.58 -3.03 -14.75
CA PHE A 705 8.15 -4.15 -15.47
C PHE A 705 7.24 -4.64 -16.60
N ASN A 706 7.80 -5.37 -17.53
CA ASN A 706 7.09 -6.16 -18.51
C ASN A 706 7.75 -7.56 -18.59
N ASN A 707 7.37 -8.38 -19.54
CA ASN A 707 7.90 -9.75 -19.62
C ASN A 707 9.40 -9.82 -19.95
N ARG A 708 10.02 -8.73 -20.43
CA ARG A 708 11.40 -8.67 -20.93
C ARG A 708 12.36 -7.93 -20.01
N GLU A 709 11.89 -6.92 -19.32
CA GLU A 709 12.74 -5.99 -18.58
C GLU A 709 12.09 -5.45 -17.32
N VAL A 710 12.93 -5.04 -16.39
CA VAL A 710 12.57 -4.34 -15.16
C VAL A 710 12.98 -2.87 -15.28
N LYS A 711 12.10 -1.96 -14.90
CA LYS A 711 12.26 -0.50 -15.02
C LYS A 711 12.15 0.19 -13.66
N PRO A 712 13.21 0.19 -12.85
CA PRO A 712 13.23 0.92 -11.59
C PRO A 712 13.04 2.43 -11.82
N THR A 713 12.21 3.07 -11.00
CA THR A 713 11.96 4.51 -11.06
C THR A 713 13.01 5.32 -10.32
N VAL A 714 12.90 6.65 -10.37
CA VAL A 714 13.79 7.54 -9.59
C VAL A 714 13.59 7.31 -8.09
N GLY A 715 12.33 7.12 -7.63
CA GLY A 715 12.02 6.78 -6.24
C GLY A 715 12.67 5.47 -5.77
N TYR A 716 12.78 4.47 -6.65
CA TYR A 716 13.52 3.25 -6.35
C TYR A 716 14.96 3.55 -5.92
N TYR A 717 15.64 4.50 -6.60
CA TYR A 717 17.02 4.84 -6.24
C TYR A 717 17.13 5.60 -4.92
N THR A 718 16.11 6.35 -4.53
CA THR A 718 16.04 6.89 -3.16
C THR A 718 15.98 5.77 -2.14
N GLN A 719 15.07 4.80 -2.31
CA GLN A 719 14.95 3.65 -1.40
C GLN A 719 16.23 2.80 -1.39
N LEU A 720 16.83 2.56 -2.55
CA LEU A 720 18.11 1.85 -2.69
C LEU A 720 19.23 2.51 -1.90
N LEU A 721 19.39 3.82 -2.06
CA LEU A 721 20.43 4.58 -1.38
C LEU A 721 20.26 4.54 0.13
N TYR A 722 19.03 4.62 0.65
CA TYR A 722 18.75 4.50 2.08
C TYR A 722 18.91 3.06 2.57
N GLY A 723 18.42 2.07 1.88
CA GLY A 723 18.50 0.65 2.27
C GLY A 723 19.93 0.12 2.30
N GLN A 724 20.74 0.45 1.27
CA GLN A 724 22.16 0.08 1.22
C GLN A 724 23.04 0.85 2.19
N ASN A 725 22.56 2.01 2.68
CA ASN A 725 23.28 2.90 3.56
C ASN A 725 22.51 3.18 4.86
N SER A 726 21.88 2.16 5.44
CA SER A 726 21.20 2.24 6.72
C SER A 726 22.18 2.04 7.88
N GLY A 727 21.83 2.60 9.04
CA GLY A 727 22.57 2.42 10.29
C GLY A 727 21.64 2.04 11.43
N ASP A 728 22.21 1.75 12.61
CA ASP A 728 21.51 1.40 13.84
C ASP A 728 21.79 2.38 14.99
N SER A 729 22.51 3.44 14.70
CA SER A 729 22.79 4.54 15.62
C SER A 729 22.71 5.87 14.87
N TYR A 730 21.93 6.81 15.39
CA TYR A 730 21.84 8.17 14.88
C TYR A 730 22.81 9.08 15.61
N LEU A 731 23.56 9.87 14.86
CA LEU A 731 24.53 10.84 15.36
C LEU A 731 23.93 12.24 15.21
N PRO A 732 23.52 12.90 16.32
CA PRO A 732 23.04 14.26 16.28
C PRO A 732 24.08 15.22 15.69
N ALA A 733 23.61 16.24 14.97
CA ALA A 733 24.49 17.22 14.38
C ALA A 733 23.87 18.62 14.44
N ASP A 734 24.72 19.61 14.77
CA ASP A 734 24.34 21.01 14.68
C ASP A 734 24.35 21.45 13.22
N ARG A 735 23.26 22.05 12.79
CA ARG A 735 23.06 22.51 11.42
C ARG A 735 22.98 24.03 11.38
N LYS A 736 23.91 24.66 10.67
CA LYS A 736 23.87 26.09 10.38
C LYS A 736 23.78 26.32 8.87
N ILE A 737 22.76 27.06 8.47
CA ILE A 737 22.53 27.49 7.08
C ILE A 737 22.63 28.99 7.06
N ASP A 738 23.42 29.56 6.15
CA ASP A 738 23.69 31.01 6.05
C ASP A 738 22.48 31.83 5.54
N ASN A 739 21.39 31.17 5.17
CA ASN A 739 20.15 31.82 4.74
C ASN A 739 19.04 31.66 5.81
N PRO A 740 18.47 32.77 6.33
CA PRO A 740 17.47 32.71 7.41
C PRO A 740 16.05 32.35 6.95
N ARG A 741 15.80 32.32 5.64
CA ARG A 741 14.47 32.00 5.10
C ARG A 741 14.04 30.57 5.45
N GLN A 742 12.88 30.42 6.05
CA GLN A 742 12.34 29.12 6.47
C GLN A 742 12.08 28.17 5.29
N ASP A 743 11.62 28.70 4.16
CA ASP A 743 11.40 27.92 2.95
C ASP A 743 12.72 27.40 2.33
N VAL A 744 13.84 28.12 2.51
CA VAL A 744 15.19 27.65 2.15
C VAL A 744 15.65 26.56 3.14
N GLN A 745 15.53 26.82 4.44
CA GLN A 745 15.99 25.90 5.47
C GLN A 745 15.27 24.55 5.44
N LYS A 746 13.97 24.54 5.20
CA LYS A 746 13.15 23.32 5.10
C LYS A 746 13.50 22.45 3.88
N ARG A 747 14.20 22.98 2.88
CA ARG A 747 14.58 22.26 1.66
C ARG A 747 16.00 21.69 1.68
N ILE A 748 16.67 21.78 2.81
CA ILE A 748 17.97 21.14 3.04
C ILE A 748 17.80 20.10 4.15
N GLY A 749 17.92 18.83 3.80
CA GLY A 749 17.83 17.71 4.74
C GLY A 749 19.20 17.19 5.13
N THR A 750 19.34 16.75 6.38
CA THR A 750 20.59 16.17 6.89
C THR A 750 20.32 15.01 7.83
N SER A 751 21.05 13.93 7.66
CA SER A 751 21.05 12.80 8.59
C SER A 751 22.45 12.20 8.67
N VAL A 752 22.87 11.79 9.88
CA VAL A 752 24.12 11.06 10.09
C VAL A 752 23.81 9.82 10.90
N VAL A 753 24.12 8.67 10.33
CA VAL A 753 23.94 7.38 11.03
C VAL A 753 25.25 6.59 11.04
N ARG A 754 25.36 5.67 12.00
CA ARG A 754 26.46 4.73 12.09
C ARG A 754 25.92 3.32 11.91
N ASP A 755 26.60 2.54 11.08
CA ASP A 755 26.40 1.10 10.96
C ASP A 755 27.35 0.38 11.92
N SER A 756 26.83 -0.16 13.03
CA SER A 756 27.64 -0.81 14.05
C SER A 756 28.37 -2.07 13.55
N LYS A 757 27.82 -2.74 12.50
CA LYS A 757 28.40 -3.96 11.92
C LYS A 757 29.68 -3.69 11.15
N THR A 758 29.74 -2.56 10.45
CA THR A 758 30.91 -2.16 9.65
C THR A 758 31.74 -1.07 10.34
N GLY A 759 31.17 -0.37 11.32
CA GLY A 759 31.74 0.81 11.94
C GLY A 759 31.65 2.08 11.09
N ASP A 760 31.11 1.99 9.89
CA ASP A 760 31.04 3.08 8.94
C ASP A 760 30.10 4.20 9.40
N TRP A 761 30.45 5.42 9.08
CA TRP A 761 29.59 6.58 9.24
C TRP A 761 28.97 6.93 7.89
N ILE A 762 27.69 7.26 7.91
CA ILE A 762 26.91 7.51 6.70
C ILE A 762 26.24 8.86 6.87
N VAL A 763 26.62 9.82 6.02
CA VAL A 763 26.04 11.15 5.98
C VAL A 763 25.12 11.24 4.78
N LYS A 764 23.87 11.64 4.99
CA LYS A 764 22.89 11.90 3.94
C LYS A 764 22.56 13.37 3.93
N LEU A 765 22.74 13.99 2.77
CA LEU A 765 22.47 15.40 2.54
C LEU A 765 21.48 15.53 1.38
N VAL A 766 20.38 16.21 1.60
CA VAL A 766 19.35 16.46 0.58
C VAL A 766 19.29 17.95 0.27
N ASN A 767 19.36 18.30 -1.00
CA ASN A 767 19.20 19.64 -1.51
C ASN A 767 18.01 19.72 -2.46
N LEU A 768 16.93 20.33 -2.01
CA LEU A 768 15.70 20.59 -2.78
C LEU A 768 15.63 22.03 -3.33
N LEU A 769 16.74 22.75 -3.34
CA LEU A 769 16.83 24.10 -3.86
C LEU A 769 17.27 24.10 -5.34
N PRO A 770 16.88 25.12 -6.11
CA PRO A 770 17.33 25.29 -7.51
C PRO A 770 18.78 25.80 -7.62
N VAL A 771 19.48 25.91 -6.50
CA VAL A 771 20.87 26.39 -6.43
C VAL A 771 21.75 25.35 -5.73
N PRO A 772 23.07 25.31 -6.00
CA PRO A 772 23.99 24.47 -5.26
C PRO A 772 24.07 24.86 -3.78
N VAL A 773 24.41 23.90 -2.94
CA VAL A 773 24.65 24.12 -1.50
C VAL A 773 26.08 23.69 -1.15
N LYS A 774 26.89 24.62 -0.67
CA LYS A 774 28.24 24.33 -0.17
C LYS A 774 28.15 23.72 1.21
N ALA A 775 28.43 22.40 1.30
CA ALA A 775 28.33 21.66 2.53
C ALA A 775 29.72 21.48 3.16
N LYS A 776 29.85 21.89 4.41
CA LYS A 776 31.01 21.61 5.26
C LYS A 776 30.56 20.65 6.36
N VAL A 777 31.09 19.43 6.36
CA VAL A 777 30.78 18.41 7.38
C VAL A 777 31.98 18.28 8.32
N GLU A 778 31.76 18.49 9.61
CA GLU A 778 32.77 18.46 10.67
C GLU A 778 32.39 17.43 11.75
N GLY A 779 33.36 17.00 12.57
CA GLY A 779 33.14 16.07 13.65
C GLY A 779 33.15 14.59 13.22
N LEU A 780 33.50 14.29 11.97
CA LEU A 780 33.67 12.91 11.51
C LEU A 780 35.00 12.33 12.01
N THR A 781 34.99 11.07 12.44
CA THR A 781 36.20 10.35 12.81
C THR A 781 37.12 10.17 11.59
N PRO A 782 38.45 10.27 11.75
CA PRO A 782 39.38 10.07 10.63
C PRO A 782 39.25 8.71 9.99
N VAL A 783 39.30 8.68 8.67
CA VAL A 783 39.15 7.47 7.84
C VAL A 783 40.43 6.73 7.61
N GLU A 784 40.29 5.41 7.40
CA GLU A 784 41.34 4.59 6.83
C GLU A 784 41.62 5.03 5.39
N ASN A 785 42.89 5.35 5.07
CA ASN A 785 43.35 5.78 3.75
C ASN A 785 42.72 7.07 3.16
N GLY A 786 41.96 7.86 3.93
CA GLY A 786 41.40 9.15 3.50
C GLY A 786 40.40 9.11 2.37
N LYS A 787 39.87 7.93 1.98
CA LYS A 787 38.90 7.74 0.92
C LYS A 787 37.47 7.66 1.44
N VAL A 788 36.56 8.30 0.73
CA VAL A 788 35.14 8.38 1.03
C VAL A 788 34.35 7.97 -0.21
N VAL A 789 33.32 7.17 -0.05
CA VAL A 789 32.41 6.80 -1.12
C VAL A 789 31.26 7.80 -1.14
N LEU A 790 31.08 8.48 -2.26
CA LEU A 790 29.99 9.42 -2.52
C LEU A 790 29.06 8.87 -3.59
N GLN A 791 27.77 8.82 -3.30
CA GLN A 791 26.70 8.48 -4.25
C GLN A 791 25.76 9.68 -4.39
N VAL A 792 25.51 10.14 -5.62
CA VAL A 792 24.70 11.33 -5.89
C VAL A 792 23.57 10.97 -6.85
N LEU A 793 22.34 11.18 -6.41
CA LEU A 793 21.16 11.18 -7.27
C LEU A 793 20.74 12.63 -7.49
N SER A 794 20.76 13.10 -8.72
CA SER A 794 20.41 14.49 -9.06
C SER A 794 19.84 14.59 -10.46
N GLY A 795 19.08 15.64 -10.71
CA GLY A 795 18.48 15.92 -12.01
C GLY A 795 17.55 17.13 -11.95
N LYS A 796 16.90 17.44 -13.08
CA LYS A 796 15.79 18.40 -13.07
C LYS A 796 14.61 17.80 -12.30
N PRO A 797 13.79 18.59 -11.59
CA PRO A 797 12.64 18.10 -10.83
C PRO A 797 11.72 17.14 -11.61
N THR A 798 11.54 17.40 -12.91
CA THR A 798 10.68 16.58 -13.78
C THR A 798 11.33 15.33 -14.37
N ASP A 799 12.64 15.12 -14.12
CA ASP A 799 13.37 13.96 -14.66
C ASP A 799 12.87 12.67 -14.03
N LYS A 800 12.46 11.73 -14.88
CA LYS A 800 11.97 10.39 -14.52
C LYS A 800 13.03 9.29 -14.69
N ASN A 801 14.20 9.62 -15.23
CA ASN A 801 15.21 8.66 -15.65
C ASN A 801 16.55 8.82 -14.91
N ALA A 802 16.63 9.75 -13.96
CA ALA A 802 17.85 9.98 -13.18
C ALA A 802 18.31 8.69 -12.47
N ARG A 803 19.62 8.52 -12.44
CA ARG A 803 20.32 7.40 -11.80
C ARG A 803 21.40 7.90 -10.87
N PRO A 804 21.66 7.23 -9.73
CA PRO A 804 22.74 7.63 -8.85
C PRO A 804 24.12 7.41 -9.51
N VAL A 805 25.01 8.38 -9.33
CA VAL A 805 26.41 8.29 -9.74
C VAL A 805 27.24 8.04 -8.50
N LYS A 806 28.08 7.00 -8.55
CA LYS A 806 29.02 6.66 -7.46
C LYS A 806 30.45 7.09 -7.82
N LYS A 807 31.13 7.72 -6.88
CA LYS A 807 32.55 8.10 -7.00
C LYS A 807 33.26 8.01 -5.66
N GLU A 808 34.58 7.87 -5.70
CA GLU A 808 35.45 8.02 -4.54
C GLU A 808 35.97 9.45 -4.49
N ILE A 809 35.95 10.03 -3.29
CA ILE A 809 36.49 11.36 -2.99
C ILE A 809 37.41 11.27 -1.77
N THR A 810 38.18 12.33 -1.52
CA THR A 810 39.00 12.47 -0.33
C THR A 810 38.26 13.20 0.78
N MET A 811 38.77 13.11 2.03
CA MET A 811 38.23 13.94 3.13
C MET A 811 38.42 15.45 2.88
N ALA A 812 39.49 15.84 2.18
CA ALA A 812 39.71 17.22 1.81
C ALA A 812 38.64 17.73 0.84
N GLU A 813 38.27 16.91 -0.17
CA GLU A 813 37.16 17.23 -1.09
C GLU A 813 35.80 17.28 -0.36
N LEU A 814 35.58 16.39 0.59
CA LEU A 814 34.36 16.38 1.41
C LEU A 814 34.25 17.66 2.26
N SER A 815 35.35 18.21 2.78
CA SER A 815 35.34 19.44 3.57
C SER A 815 34.92 20.68 2.81
N GLN A 816 34.90 20.61 1.47
CA GLN A 816 34.49 21.71 0.56
C GLN A 816 33.45 21.21 -0.46
N TYR A 817 32.66 20.24 -0.09
CA TYR A 817 31.72 19.60 -1.00
C TYR A 817 30.57 20.52 -1.40
N GLU A 818 30.32 20.62 -2.70
CA GLU A 818 29.19 21.36 -3.24
C GLU A 818 28.14 20.36 -3.71
N MET A 819 27.00 20.34 -3.01
CA MET A 819 25.81 19.55 -3.39
C MET A 819 25.18 20.17 -4.64
N PRO A 820 24.94 19.42 -5.70
CA PRO A 820 24.18 19.93 -6.85
C PRO A 820 22.80 20.45 -6.44
N ALA A 821 22.23 21.35 -7.23
CA ALA A 821 20.82 21.67 -7.15
C ALA A 821 19.99 20.39 -7.33
N TYR A 822 18.91 20.25 -6.59
CA TYR A 822 18.01 19.09 -6.62
C TYR A 822 18.77 17.75 -6.55
N SER A 823 19.34 17.46 -5.39
CA SER A 823 20.16 16.25 -5.19
C SER A 823 19.98 15.57 -3.84
N LEU A 824 20.09 14.24 -3.85
CA LEU A 824 20.38 13.41 -2.68
C LEU A 824 21.84 12.97 -2.76
N ASN A 825 22.59 13.22 -1.70
CA ASN A 825 24.02 12.93 -1.59
C ASN A 825 24.25 12.00 -0.41
N VAL A 826 24.69 10.78 -0.67
CA VAL A 826 25.00 9.79 0.35
C VAL A 826 26.51 9.60 0.42
N ILE A 827 27.06 9.88 1.58
CA ILE A 827 28.50 9.89 1.85
C ILE A 827 28.78 8.81 2.86
N ARG A 828 29.54 7.78 2.47
CA ARG A 828 29.95 6.69 3.36
C ARG A 828 31.44 6.81 3.68
N VAL A 829 31.71 6.98 4.96
CA VAL A 829 33.03 7.18 5.54
C VAL A 829 33.43 5.90 6.25
N LYS A 830 34.46 5.20 5.76
CA LYS A 830 35.02 4.01 6.44
C LYS A 830 35.90 4.41 7.59
N VAL A 831 35.67 3.84 8.77
CA VAL A 831 36.45 4.12 9.98
C VAL A 831 37.57 3.07 10.14
N ALA A 832 38.80 3.53 10.36
CA ALA A 832 39.94 2.65 10.60
C ALA A 832 39.78 1.89 11.92
N GLY A 833 39.93 0.58 11.89
CA GLY A 833 40.14 -0.23 13.07
C GLY A 833 39.04 -1.20 13.51
N THR A 834 37.91 -1.37 12.81
CA THR A 834 36.99 -2.48 13.05
C THR A 834 37.39 -3.69 12.20
N LYS A 835 38.40 -4.44 12.64
CA LYS A 835 38.58 -5.81 12.14
C LYS A 835 37.38 -6.65 12.56
N LYS A 836 36.76 -7.35 11.56
CA LYS A 836 35.73 -8.38 11.75
C LYS A 836 36.14 -9.44 12.73
#